data_696896f03aedaef2b6e99eab474abef3
#
_entry.id   696896f03aedaef2b6e99eab474abef3
#
_cell.length_a   1.000
_cell.length_b   1.000
_cell.length_c   1.000
_cell.angle_alpha   90.00
_cell.angle_beta   90.00
_cell.angle_gamma   90.00
#
_symmetry.space_group_name_H-M   'P 1'
#
loop_
_entity.id
_entity.type
_entity.pdbx_description
1 polymer ?
#
loop_
_entity_poly.entity_id
_entity_poly.type
_entity_poly.pdbx_seq_one_letter_code
_entity_poly.pdbx_strand_id
1 'polypeptide(L)'
;MRKDGYYRTARQLLPTTGGKDDPPDGFQFAEGQLSADWPDLRDVEVLVFHSWTMDRLRVKSVDEATHTVTFVSPTLSNNWFFDLRAGKRFILENVASALERPGEWYLDRKTGVLTYIPLPGETPETAEVIAPRLERLVVVRGQADLGLAAEHLILRGLTFAHSNWNTPPGGQRIGQSEVDLWGAVSLDGARDCLLDACKITHIGTYAVELVSGCSRNRIVNCEITDLAAGGVKIGETTLRAESDPALTSWNTVSNCLVAHGGRMHAAGMGVWIGHSPYNVVEHNEIADFYQTGISAGWSWGYGESQCHDNTIAYNHIHHLGQGVTDDMGGIYTLGLSPGTVLHHNVIHDVSCYGYGGRGIYFDEGTSDLLAENNIVYRTDTGAFMHHYGRDDRVFNNIFALARGGQLDRLREEEHNSFTFERNIVYYDYQGTLLAENWNNDRFVMNRNLYWCTGISPVTFGQWSLEQWHARGHDRGSRIADPLFVDPKARDFRLKPDSPAHALGFQDIDTSQVGRLPRPAELPEEPLAPRAFPEKAAPAQIEIDEDMEDLAVGEPLANAVLSEENAEATIRVSDETAASGKHSLKFIDAAGQKANYNPHLYFQPNLGSGTIEGHFDLRLEPGMSFYTEWRDVTVFYRSGPLLRMRNGVLEAGGKVLMDLPLGEWVGFDIVATLGEHATGMYDLTVTLPGEPPREFPGLTYDPEFRVIHWLLFTAEGTEPGVCYVDNIRLRRRT
;
A
#
# COMPACT_ATOMS: atom_id res chain seq x y z
N MET A 1 5.67 -14.80 -14.01
CA MET A 1 6.80 -14.31 -13.21
C MET A 1 7.38 -13.05 -13.87
N ARG A 2 7.86 -12.10 -13.07
CA ARG A 2 8.42 -10.83 -13.54
C ARG A 2 9.77 -11.05 -14.21
N LYS A 3 9.91 -10.79 -15.53
CA LYS A 3 11.19 -11.00 -16.24
C LYS A 3 12.15 -9.82 -16.08
N ASP A 4 11.74 -8.62 -16.47
CA ASP A 4 12.58 -7.40 -16.50
C ASP A 4 11.87 -6.18 -15.89
N GLY A 5 10.93 -6.41 -14.99
CA GLY A 5 10.10 -5.38 -14.42
C GLY A 5 8.61 -5.60 -14.69
N TYR A 6 7.84 -4.55 -14.55
CA TYR A 6 6.41 -4.57 -14.81
C TYR A 6 6.11 -3.88 -16.14
N TYR A 7 5.09 -4.38 -16.84
CA TYR A 7 4.36 -3.57 -17.79
C TYR A 7 3.50 -2.54 -17.04
N ARG A 8 3.01 -1.54 -17.78
CA ARG A 8 2.13 -0.50 -17.25
C ARG A 8 0.88 -0.38 -18.09
N THR A 9 -0.26 -0.18 -17.44
CA THR A 9 -1.49 0.22 -18.13
C THR A 9 -1.31 1.60 -18.72
N ALA A 10 -1.77 1.83 -19.94
CA ALA A 10 -1.73 3.14 -20.58
C ALA A 10 -2.99 3.97 -20.23
N ARG A 11 -4.17 3.32 -20.25
CA ARG A 11 -5.45 3.95 -19.94
C ARG A 11 -6.46 2.90 -19.52
N GLN A 12 -7.32 3.20 -18.55
CA GLN A 12 -8.46 2.37 -18.19
C GLN A 12 -9.54 2.46 -19.27
N LEU A 13 -10.17 1.33 -19.62
CA LEU A 13 -11.39 1.34 -20.42
C LEU A 13 -12.58 1.63 -19.51
N LEU A 14 -13.54 2.37 -20.04
CA LEU A 14 -14.82 2.53 -19.33
C LEU A 14 -15.57 1.19 -19.31
N PRO A 15 -16.29 0.90 -18.21
CA PRO A 15 -17.00 -0.35 -18.09
C PRO A 15 -18.01 -0.55 -19.22
N THR A 16 -18.03 -1.75 -19.79
CA THR A 16 -18.99 -2.09 -20.87
C THR A 16 -20.44 -2.07 -20.42
N THR A 17 -20.72 -2.08 -19.14
CA THR A 17 -22.06 -2.00 -18.53
C THR A 17 -22.62 -0.59 -18.38
N GLY A 18 -21.81 0.45 -18.60
CA GLY A 18 -22.25 1.84 -18.78
C GLY A 18 -22.45 2.68 -17.52
N GLY A 19 -22.14 2.21 -16.32
CA GLY A 19 -22.11 3.01 -15.08
C GLY A 19 -20.71 3.58 -14.81
N LYS A 20 -20.61 4.87 -14.46
CA LYS A 20 -19.28 5.47 -14.13
C LYS A 20 -18.61 4.84 -12.91
N ASP A 21 -19.39 4.25 -12.02
CA ASP A 21 -18.92 3.61 -10.79
C ASP A 21 -18.76 2.09 -10.94
N ASP A 22 -19.05 1.55 -12.14
CA ASP A 22 -18.89 0.13 -12.41
C ASP A 22 -17.42 -0.25 -12.44
N PRO A 23 -17.08 -1.43 -11.93
CA PRO A 23 -15.71 -1.93 -11.97
C PRO A 23 -15.19 -2.07 -13.40
N PRO A 24 -13.97 -1.59 -13.73
CA PRO A 24 -13.41 -1.68 -15.07
C PRO A 24 -13.12 -3.13 -15.46
N ASP A 25 -13.36 -3.47 -16.73
CA ASP A 25 -13.15 -4.78 -17.30
C ASP A 25 -12.05 -4.83 -18.38
N GLY A 26 -11.25 -3.76 -18.50
CA GLY A 26 -10.15 -3.69 -19.46
C GLY A 26 -9.30 -2.44 -19.35
N PHE A 27 -8.21 -2.43 -20.12
CA PHE A 27 -7.31 -1.28 -20.24
C PHE A 27 -6.62 -1.22 -21.61
N GLN A 28 -6.06 -0.05 -21.92
CA GLN A 28 -5.12 0.10 -23.03
C GLN A 28 -3.70 -0.23 -22.58
N PHE A 29 -2.95 -0.89 -23.46
CA PHE A 29 -1.56 -1.29 -23.27
C PHE A 29 -0.64 -0.68 -24.33
N ALA A 30 0.67 -0.63 -24.09
CA ALA A 30 1.62 -0.14 -25.06
C ALA A 30 1.85 -1.18 -26.19
N GLU A 31 2.14 -0.70 -27.40
CA GLU A 31 2.37 -1.53 -28.59
C GLU A 31 3.31 -2.71 -28.31
N GLY A 32 2.94 -3.90 -28.78
CA GLY A 32 3.73 -5.13 -28.69
C GLY A 32 3.70 -5.84 -27.31
N GLN A 33 2.96 -5.34 -26.34
CA GLN A 33 2.88 -6.00 -25.01
C GLN A 33 1.94 -7.20 -24.99
N LEU A 34 0.82 -7.16 -25.71
CA LEU A 34 -0.13 -8.26 -25.87
C LEU A 34 -0.41 -8.51 -27.34
N SER A 35 -0.75 -9.76 -27.69
CA SER A 35 -1.12 -10.14 -29.06
C SER A 35 -2.41 -10.96 -29.11
N ALA A 36 -3.26 -10.65 -30.07
CA ALA A 36 -4.47 -11.40 -30.38
C ALA A 36 -4.17 -12.79 -30.98
N ASP A 37 -2.99 -12.96 -31.54
CA ASP A 37 -2.57 -14.20 -32.20
C ASP A 37 -2.02 -15.26 -31.22
N TRP A 38 -1.97 -14.97 -29.92
CA TRP A 38 -1.52 -15.95 -28.93
C TRP A 38 -2.47 -17.15 -28.90
N PRO A 39 -1.94 -18.38 -29.00
CA PRO A 39 -2.75 -19.57 -28.83
C PRO A 39 -3.34 -19.58 -27.43
N ASP A 40 -4.59 -20.02 -27.34
CA ASP A 40 -5.29 -20.16 -26.06
C ASP A 40 -5.35 -18.88 -25.20
N LEU A 41 -5.69 -17.76 -25.85
CA LEU A 41 -5.76 -16.43 -25.23
C LEU A 41 -6.52 -16.40 -23.90
N ARG A 42 -7.54 -17.26 -23.73
CA ARG A 42 -8.32 -17.39 -22.49
C ARG A 42 -7.55 -18.02 -21.31
N ASP A 43 -6.44 -18.69 -21.59
CA ASP A 43 -5.55 -19.22 -20.58
C ASP A 43 -4.49 -18.21 -20.14
N VAL A 44 -4.31 -17.14 -20.93
CA VAL A 44 -3.43 -16.03 -20.55
C VAL A 44 -4.04 -15.28 -19.37
N GLU A 45 -3.20 -15.02 -18.39
CA GLU A 45 -3.56 -14.30 -17.19
C GLU A 45 -2.78 -12.98 -17.09
N VAL A 46 -3.51 -11.90 -16.81
CA VAL A 46 -2.94 -10.58 -16.52
C VAL A 46 -3.02 -10.37 -15.00
N LEU A 47 -1.86 -10.27 -14.37
CA LEU A 47 -1.76 -10.01 -12.94
C LEU A 47 -1.57 -8.52 -12.74
N VAL A 48 -2.61 -7.83 -12.29
CA VAL A 48 -2.58 -6.38 -12.04
C VAL A 48 -2.30 -6.13 -10.56
N PHE A 49 -1.22 -5.38 -10.27
CA PHE A 49 -0.85 -5.01 -8.91
C PHE A 49 -1.56 -3.71 -8.54
N HIS A 50 -2.44 -3.83 -7.58
CA HIS A 50 -3.15 -2.72 -6.95
C HIS A 50 -2.33 -2.13 -5.78
N SER A 51 -2.99 -1.57 -4.77
CA SER A 51 -2.32 -1.06 -3.58
C SER A 51 -1.84 -2.23 -2.69
N TRP A 52 -2.72 -2.80 -1.89
CA TRP A 52 -2.39 -3.89 -0.95
C TRP A 52 -2.78 -5.28 -1.46
N THR A 53 -3.25 -5.39 -2.70
CA THR A 53 -3.71 -6.64 -3.31
C THR A 53 -3.32 -6.72 -4.77
N MET A 54 -3.65 -7.84 -5.40
CA MET A 54 -3.39 -8.14 -6.78
C MET A 54 -4.56 -8.90 -7.39
N ASP A 55 -5.04 -8.45 -8.54
CA ASP A 55 -6.01 -9.21 -9.32
C ASP A 55 -5.30 -10.11 -10.32
N ARG A 56 -5.81 -11.33 -10.50
CA ARG A 56 -5.41 -12.30 -11.52
C ARG A 56 -6.57 -12.43 -12.51
N LEU A 57 -6.48 -11.72 -13.64
CA LEU A 57 -7.56 -11.56 -14.59
C LEU A 57 -7.33 -12.43 -15.85
N ARG A 58 -8.36 -13.18 -16.29
CA ARG A 58 -8.28 -13.95 -17.53
C ARG A 58 -8.65 -13.09 -18.72
N VAL A 59 -7.82 -13.15 -19.76
CA VAL A 59 -8.05 -12.38 -21.00
C VAL A 59 -9.30 -12.90 -21.70
N LYS A 60 -10.20 -11.97 -22.06
CA LYS A 60 -11.37 -12.21 -22.89
C LYS A 60 -11.09 -11.92 -24.36
N SER A 61 -10.48 -10.77 -24.65
CA SER A 61 -10.08 -10.36 -25.99
C SER A 61 -8.90 -9.38 -25.95
N VAL A 62 -8.15 -9.35 -27.03
CA VAL A 62 -7.11 -8.35 -27.32
C VAL A 62 -7.45 -7.74 -28.68
N ASP A 63 -7.40 -6.42 -28.79
CA ASP A 63 -7.49 -5.67 -30.03
C ASP A 63 -6.19 -4.89 -30.21
N GLU A 64 -5.37 -5.31 -31.17
CA GLU A 64 -4.07 -4.69 -31.46
C GLU A 64 -4.19 -3.36 -32.20
N ALA A 65 -5.32 -3.11 -32.88
CA ALA A 65 -5.53 -1.84 -33.60
C ALA A 65 -5.81 -0.68 -32.64
N THR A 66 -6.50 -0.95 -31.53
CA THR A 66 -6.79 0.01 -30.47
C THR A 66 -5.90 -0.17 -29.24
N HIS A 67 -5.00 -1.16 -29.28
CA HIS A 67 -4.15 -1.57 -28.14
C HIS A 67 -4.94 -1.86 -26.86
N THR A 68 -6.10 -2.50 -26.96
CA THR A 68 -6.97 -2.76 -25.80
C THR A 68 -7.03 -4.23 -25.44
N VAL A 69 -7.07 -4.51 -24.14
CA VAL A 69 -7.37 -5.83 -23.57
C VAL A 69 -8.63 -5.75 -22.74
N THR A 70 -9.50 -6.75 -22.88
CA THR A 70 -10.67 -6.92 -21.99
C THR A 70 -10.59 -8.25 -21.27
N PHE A 71 -11.26 -8.33 -20.10
CA PHE A 71 -11.21 -9.46 -19.21
C PHE A 71 -12.55 -10.19 -19.11
N VAL A 72 -12.50 -11.46 -18.70
CA VAL A 72 -13.71 -12.30 -18.47
C VAL A 72 -14.54 -11.73 -17.33
N SER A 73 -13.91 -11.12 -16.35
CA SER A 73 -14.58 -10.46 -15.21
C SER A 73 -13.92 -9.11 -14.93
N PRO A 74 -14.69 -8.10 -14.49
CA PRO A 74 -14.13 -6.80 -14.10
C PRO A 74 -13.31 -6.91 -12.82
N THR A 75 -12.61 -5.86 -12.43
CA THR A 75 -11.99 -5.71 -11.09
C THR A 75 -13.06 -5.66 -9.98
N LEU A 76 -12.66 -5.53 -8.71
CA LEU A 76 -13.62 -5.46 -7.59
C LEU A 76 -14.42 -4.16 -7.56
N SER A 77 -13.80 -3.05 -7.92
CA SER A 77 -14.44 -1.74 -7.95
C SER A 77 -13.66 -0.76 -8.82
N ASN A 78 -14.23 0.42 -9.09
CA ASN A 78 -13.57 1.54 -9.75
C ASN A 78 -12.90 2.52 -8.75
N ASN A 79 -12.69 2.11 -7.50
CA ASN A 79 -11.93 2.91 -6.54
C ASN A 79 -10.43 2.93 -6.93
N TRP A 80 -9.76 4.02 -6.61
CA TRP A 80 -8.34 4.24 -6.97
C TRP A 80 -7.40 3.10 -6.56
N PHE A 81 -7.75 2.33 -5.55
CA PHE A 81 -6.97 1.19 -5.08
C PHE A 81 -7.29 -0.14 -5.81
N PHE A 82 -8.36 -0.24 -6.63
CA PHE A 82 -8.72 -1.42 -7.44
C PHE A 82 -8.92 -1.13 -8.92
N ASP A 83 -8.73 0.10 -9.36
CA ASP A 83 -8.92 0.52 -10.75
C ASP A 83 -7.78 0.06 -11.69
N LEU A 84 -7.94 0.35 -12.99
CA LEU A 84 -7.00 0.03 -14.06
C LEU A 84 -6.44 1.27 -14.76
N ARG A 85 -6.48 2.45 -14.10
CA ARG A 85 -5.99 3.71 -14.68
C ARG A 85 -4.51 3.63 -15.07
N ALA A 86 -4.03 4.62 -15.81
CA ALA A 86 -2.65 4.68 -16.30
C ALA A 86 -1.61 4.48 -15.19
N GLY A 87 -0.55 3.72 -15.53
CA GLY A 87 0.57 3.47 -14.63
C GLY A 87 0.42 2.28 -13.70
N LYS A 88 -0.75 1.63 -13.60
CA LYS A 88 -0.91 0.39 -12.83
C LYS A 88 0.03 -0.68 -13.38
N ARG A 89 0.72 -1.37 -12.47
CA ARG A 89 1.68 -2.42 -12.82
C ARG A 89 0.95 -3.70 -13.19
N PHE A 90 1.43 -4.38 -14.22
CA PHE A 90 0.95 -5.73 -14.52
C PHE A 90 2.05 -6.63 -15.04
N ILE A 91 1.84 -7.93 -14.92
CA ILE A 91 2.63 -8.98 -15.57
C ILE A 91 1.71 -9.96 -16.29
N LEU A 92 2.29 -10.76 -17.17
CA LEU A 92 1.59 -11.76 -17.96
C LEU A 92 2.06 -13.17 -17.56
N GLU A 93 1.12 -14.09 -17.44
CA GLU A 93 1.40 -15.51 -17.23
C GLU A 93 0.70 -16.37 -18.28
N ASN A 94 1.16 -17.60 -18.45
CA ASN A 94 0.66 -18.58 -19.42
C ASN A 94 0.77 -18.14 -20.89
N VAL A 95 1.85 -17.48 -21.24
CA VAL A 95 2.16 -17.08 -22.63
C VAL A 95 3.25 -17.99 -23.18
N ALA A 96 2.89 -18.91 -24.11
CA ALA A 96 3.82 -19.90 -24.66
C ALA A 96 5.05 -19.27 -25.36
N SER A 97 4.85 -18.21 -26.13
CA SER A 97 5.92 -17.49 -26.85
C SER A 97 6.87 -16.72 -25.93
N ALA A 98 6.55 -16.63 -24.65
CA ALA A 98 7.36 -15.93 -23.65
C ALA A 98 8.38 -16.82 -22.93
N LEU A 99 8.49 -18.11 -23.32
CA LEU A 99 9.52 -19.00 -22.78
C LEU A 99 10.90 -18.64 -23.34
N GLU A 100 11.81 -18.11 -22.49
CA GLU A 100 13.11 -17.62 -22.91
C GLU A 100 14.25 -17.96 -21.94
N ARG A 101 13.94 -18.23 -20.66
CA ARG A 101 14.94 -18.33 -19.60
C ARG A 101 14.92 -19.68 -18.90
N PRO A 102 16.08 -20.15 -18.41
CA PRO A 102 16.15 -21.34 -17.57
C PRO A 102 15.21 -21.26 -16.37
N GLY A 103 14.51 -22.36 -16.08
CA GLY A 103 13.51 -22.48 -15.02
C GLY A 103 12.09 -22.08 -15.43
N GLU A 104 11.89 -21.50 -16.61
CA GLU A 104 10.54 -21.19 -17.10
C GLU A 104 9.89 -22.43 -17.70
N TRP A 105 8.56 -22.50 -17.56
CA TRP A 105 7.76 -23.60 -18.10
C TRP A 105 6.40 -23.09 -18.60
N TYR A 106 5.83 -23.87 -19.52
CA TYR A 106 4.50 -23.66 -20.07
C TYR A 106 3.77 -24.98 -20.21
N LEU A 107 2.52 -25.05 -19.72
CA LEU A 107 1.65 -26.20 -19.91
C LEU A 107 0.57 -25.88 -20.96
N ASP A 108 0.65 -26.54 -22.09
CA ASP A 108 -0.45 -26.54 -23.06
C ASP A 108 -1.60 -27.41 -22.51
N ARG A 109 -2.66 -26.76 -22.07
CA ARG A 109 -3.81 -27.43 -21.43
C ARG A 109 -4.64 -28.27 -22.38
N LYS A 110 -4.56 -28.03 -23.70
CA LYS A 110 -5.27 -28.83 -24.72
C LYS A 110 -4.58 -30.14 -24.98
N THR A 111 -3.27 -30.13 -25.10
CA THR A 111 -2.47 -31.32 -25.42
C THR A 111 -1.94 -32.01 -24.17
N GLY A 112 -1.88 -31.32 -23.02
CA GLY A 112 -1.24 -31.79 -21.81
C GLY A 112 0.29 -31.80 -21.87
N VAL A 113 0.88 -31.15 -22.87
CA VAL A 113 2.35 -31.08 -23.04
C VAL A 113 2.91 -29.97 -22.18
N LEU A 114 3.82 -30.35 -21.28
CA LEU A 114 4.65 -29.41 -20.49
C LEU A 114 5.94 -29.14 -21.26
N THR A 115 6.21 -27.86 -21.53
CA THR A 115 7.49 -27.40 -22.05
C THR A 115 8.25 -26.70 -20.94
N TYR A 116 9.49 -27.09 -20.71
CA TYR A 116 10.34 -26.56 -19.64
C TYR A 116 11.73 -26.21 -20.19
N ILE A 117 12.28 -25.06 -19.83
CA ILE A 117 13.66 -24.69 -20.10
C ILE A 117 14.52 -25.07 -18.89
N PRO A 118 15.40 -26.07 -18.98
CA PRO A 118 16.15 -26.58 -17.84
C PRO A 118 17.02 -25.51 -17.17
N LEU A 119 17.17 -25.62 -15.85
CA LEU A 119 18.15 -24.85 -15.11
C LEU A 119 19.57 -25.30 -15.49
N PRO A 120 20.61 -24.43 -15.31
CA PRO A 120 21.99 -24.80 -15.59
C PRO A 120 22.41 -26.07 -14.83
N GLY A 121 22.81 -27.11 -15.57
CA GLY A 121 23.20 -28.40 -15.00
C GLY A 121 22.10 -29.45 -14.93
N GLU A 122 20.86 -29.12 -15.23
CA GLU A 122 19.78 -30.09 -15.36
C GLU A 122 19.75 -30.73 -16.73
N THR A 123 19.35 -31.99 -16.77
CA THR A 123 19.03 -32.73 -18.01
C THR A 123 17.64 -33.30 -17.90
N PRO A 124 17.01 -33.77 -18.99
CA PRO A 124 15.71 -34.45 -18.93
C PRO A 124 15.68 -35.63 -17.94
N GLU A 125 16.82 -36.27 -17.71
CA GLU A 125 16.96 -37.44 -16.79
C GLU A 125 17.12 -37.00 -15.34
N THR A 126 17.57 -35.77 -15.07
CA THR A 126 17.83 -35.25 -13.72
C THR A 126 16.80 -34.21 -13.26
N ALA A 127 16.02 -33.65 -14.18
CA ALA A 127 14.97 -32.71 -13.84
C ALA A 127 13.82 -33.43 -13.10
N GLU A 128 13.49 -32.96 -11.91
CA GLU A 128 12.35 -33.44 -11.15
C GLU A 128 11.13 -32.56 -11.43
N VAL A 129 10.04 -33.18 -11.93
CA VAL A 129 8.79 -32.48 -12.23
C VAL A 129 7.67 -33.04 -11.34
N ILE A 130 7.14 -32.19 -10.46
CA ILE A 130 6.03 -32.57 -9.59
C ILE A 130 4.77 -31.83 -10.04
N ALA A 131 3.73 -32.58 -10.38
CA ALA A 131 2.41 -32.07 -10.73
C ALA A 131 1.44 -32.25 -9.56
N PRO A 132 1.18 -31.22 -8.75
CA PRO A 132 0.30 -31.33 -7.60
C PRO A 132 -1.15 -31.56 -8.05
N ARG A 133 -1.89 -32.38 -7.30
CA ARG A 133 -3.29 -32.74 -7.61
C ARG A 133 -4.27 -32.33 -6.52
N LEU A 134 -3.83 -32.35 -5.26
CA LEU A 134 -4.68 -32.06 -4.11
C LEU A 134 -4.56 -30.59 -3.74
N GLU A 135 -5.69 -29.94 -3.57
CA GLU A 135 -5.77 -28.56 -3.08
C GLU A 135 -5.60 -28.49 -1.57
N ARG A 136 -6.10 -29.51 -0.85
CA ARG A 136 -5.91 -29.70 0.59
C ARG A 136 -5.24 -31.04 0.85
N LEU A 137 -4.17 -31.02 1.64
CA LEU A 137 -3.38 -32.22 1.96
C LEU A 137 -3.92 -32.92 3.22
N VAL A 138 -4.41 -32.14 4.18
CA VAL A 138 -5.05 -32.64 5.41
C VAL A 138 -6.33 -31.86 5.66
N VAL A 139 -7.40 -32.55 5.96
CA VAL A 139 -8.67 -31.96 6.40
C VAL A 139 -9.11 -32.64 7.68
N VAL A 140 -9.15 -31.89 8.78
CA VAL A 140 -9.72 -32.29 10.06
C VAL A 140 -11.05 -31.58 10.22
N ARG A 141 -12.15 -32.31 10.32
CA ARG A 141 -13.48 -31.72 10.39
C ARG A 141 -14.29 -32.26 11.55
N GLY A 142 -14.75 -31.37 12.41
CA GLY A 142 -15.80 -31.56 13.39
C GLY A 142 -17.16 -31.09 12.88
N GLN A 143 -18.07 -30.82 13.79
CA GLN A 143 -19.37 -30.17 13.55
C GLN A 143 -19.49 -28.99 14.51
N ALA A 144 -18.79 -27.90 14.18
CA ALA A 144 -18.61 -26.76 15.06
C ALA A 144 -19.94 -26.17 15.55
N ASP A 145 -20.93 -25.99 14.66
CA ASP A 145 -22.26 -25.47 15.01
C ASP A 145 -23.02 -26.32 16.02
N LEU A 146 -22.69 -27.62 16.15
CA LEU A 146 -23.24 -28.53 17.14
C LEU A 146 -22.35 -28.67 18.37
N GLY A 147 -21.23 -27.97 18.43
CA GLY A 147 -20.23 -28.09 19.50
C GLY A 147 -19.49 -29.45 19.52
N LEU A 148 -19.59 -30.23 18.44
CA LEU A 148 -18.91 -31.52 18.30
C LEU A 148 -17.57 -31.32 17.59
N ALA A 149 -16.47 -31.47 18.30
CA ALA A 149 -15.15 -31.27 17.78
C ALA A 149 -14.40 -32.52 17.43
N ALA A 150 -13.47 -32.44 16.46
CA ALA A 150 -12.40 -33.41 16.29
C ALA A 150 -11.29 -33.07 17.29
N GLU A 151 -10.95 -33.95 18.21
CA GLU A 151 -10.12 -33.63 19.36
C GLU A 151 -8.85 -34.45 19.47
N HIS A 152 -7.82 -33.88 20.09
CA HIS A 152 -6.59 -34.56 20.51
C HIS A 152 -5.79 -35.24 19.41
N LEU A 153 -5.85 -34.70 18.17
CA LEU A 153 -5.02 -35.19 17.07
C LEU A 153 -3.62 -34.59 17.17
N ILE A 154 -2.61 -35.44 17.01
CA ILE A 154 -1.21 -35.02 16.98
C ILE A 154 -0.60 -35.37 15.63
N LEU A 155 -0.17 -34.33 14.88
CA LEU A 155 0.64 -34.46 13.67
C LEU A 155 2.04 -33.98 14.01
N ARG A 156 3.03 -34.87 13.99
CA ARG A 156 4.40 -34.56 14.40
C ARG A 156 5.43 -35.07 13.42
N GLY A 157 6.39 -34.23 13.07
CA GLY A 157 7.54 -34.60 12.25
C GLY A 157 7.18 -35.00 10.82
N LEU A 158 6.05 -34.53 10.31
CA LEU A 158 5.57 -34.83 8.96
C LEU A 158 5.91 -33.72 7.99
N THR A 159 6.14 -34.10 6.73
CA THR A 159 6.25 -33.14 5.64
C THR A 159 4.97 -33.14 4.82
N PHE A 160 4.34 -31.96 4.70
CA PHE A 160 3.20 -31.69 3.83
C PHE A 160 3.68 -30.81 2.69
N ALA A 161 3.64 -31.31 1.45
CA ALA A 161 4.20 -30.60 0.32
C ALA A 161 3.35 -30.76 -0.94
N HIS A 162 3.48 -29.77 -1.86
CA HIS A 162 2.92 -29.78 -3.21
C HIS A 162 1.38 -29.81 -3.22
N SER A 163 0.74 -28.81 -2.60
CA SER A 163 -0.69 -28.60 -2.80
C SER A 163 -0.92 -27.79 -4.09
N ASN A 164 -2.05 -28.05 -4.74
CA ASN A 164 -2.45 -27.37 -5.96
C ASN A 164 -3.34 -26.15 -5.69
N TRP A 165 -3.33 -25.24 -6.62
CA TRP A 165 -4.36 -24.21 -6.79
C TRP A 165 -4.53 -23.91 -8.27
N ASN A 166 -5.76 -23.67 -8.71
CA ASN A 166 -6.05 -23.31 -10.10
C ASN A 166 -6.85 -22.00 -10.13
N THR A 167 -6.45 -21.10 -11.01
CA THR A 167 -7.20 -19.86 -11.24
C THR A 167 -8.64 -20.19 -11.65
N PRO A 168 -9.65 -19.70 -10.94
CA PRO A 168 -11.06 -19.87 -11.31
C PRO A 168 -11.35 -19.37 -12.72
N PRO A 169 -12.43 -19.84 -13.38
CA PRO A 169 -12.79 -19.38 -14.71
C PRO A 169 -12.98 -17.85 -14.82
N GLY A 170 -13.43 -17.18 -13.75
CA GLY A 170 -13.59 -15.74 -13.67
C GLY A 170 -12.33 -14.98 -13.21
N GLY A 171 -11.19 -15.65 -13.04
CA GLY A 171 -10.02 -15.05 -12.41
C GLY A 171 -10.09 -15.07 -10.88
N GLN A 172 -9.07 -14.53 -10.22
CA GLN A 172 -9.01 -14.35 -8.76
C GLN A 172 -8.89 -12.87 -8.45
N ARG A 173 -9.79 -12.38 -7.61
CA ARG A 173 -9.84 -10.99 -7.16
C ARG A 173 -10.17 -11.00 -5.67
N ILE A 174 -9.42 -10.27 -4.89
CA ILE A 174 -9.60 -10.27 -3.44
C ILE A 174 -9.43 -8.85 -2.87
N GLY A 175 -10.27 -8.49 -1.94
CA GLY A 175 -10.21 -7.19 -1.28
C GLY A 175 -9.03 -7.04 -0.35
N GLN A 176 -8.66 -8.10 0.40
CA GLN A 176 -7.58 -8.05 1.37
C GLN A 176 -7.16 -9.45 1.83
N SER A 177 -5.88 -9.63 2.16
CA SER A 177 -5.29 -10.76 2.90
C SER A 177 -5.47 -12.15 2.26
N GLU A 178 -5.96 -12.26 1.04
CA GLU A 178 -6.29 -13.54 0.38
C GLU A 178 -7.17 -14.46 1.25
N VAL A 179 -8.11 -13.88 2.01
CA VAL A 179 -8.90 -14.60 3.03
C VAL A 179 -9.79 -15.71 2.47
N ASP A 180 -10.15 -15.63 1.18
CA ASP A 180 -10.97 -16.63 0.49
C ASP A 180 -10.19 -17.91 0.16
N LEU A 181 -8.85 -17.85 0.19
CA LEU A 181 -8.01 -19.02 -0.04
C LEU A 181 -7.96 -19.90 1.22
N TRP A 182 -8.07 -21.19 0.99
CA TRP A 182 -8.03 -22.21 2.06
C TRP A 182 -6.60 -22.54 2.50
N GLY A 183 -6.46 -23.27 3.60
CA GLY A 183 -5.20 -23.86 4.04
C GLY A 183 -4.99 -25.28 3.46
N ALA A 184 -3.76 -25.60 3.06
CA ALA A 184 -3.41 -26.97 2.66
C ALA A 184 -3.58 -27.97 3.81
N VAL A 185 -3.33 -27.53 5.04
CA VAL A 185 -3.72 -28.22 6.29
C VAL A 185 -4.87 -27.44 6.90
N SER A 186 -6.07 -27.97 6.80
CA SER A 186 -7.33 -27.31 7.18
C SER A 186 -7.94 -28.00 8.40
N LEU A 187 -8.15 -27.24 9.46
CA LEU A 187 -8.84 -27.63 10.68
C LEU A 187 -10.15 -26.84 10.79
N ASP A 188 -11.27 -27.55 10.91
CA ASP A 188 -12.61 -27.00 11.01
C ASP A 188 -13.36 -27.74 12.13
N GLY A 189 -13.74 -27.05 13.19
CA GLY A 189 -14.29 -27.69 14.38
C GLY A 189 -13.29 -28.61 15.10
N ALA A 190 -12.03 -28.22 15.19
CA ALA A 190 -10.97 -29.00 15.84
C ALA A 190 -10.58 -28.37 17.19
N ARG A 191 -10.35 -29.23 18.20
CA ARG A 191 -9.94 -28.78 19.54
C ARG A 191 -8.78 -29.59 20.08
N ASP A 192 -7.92 -28.92 20.86
CA ASP A 192 -6.80 -29.58 21.57
C ASP A 192 -5.89 -30.38 20.63
N CYS A 193 -5.81 -29.99 19.34
CA CYS A 193 -4.98 -30.65 18.34
C CYS A 193 -3.58 -30.00 18.29
N LEU A 194 -2.59 -30.78 17.86
CA LEU A 194 -1.19 -30.37 17.84
C LEU A 194 -0.57 -30.66 16.47
N LEU A 195 -0.05 -29.61 15.82
CA LEU A 195 0.93 -29.70 14.75
C LEU A 195 2.30 -29.37 15.35
N ASP A 196 3.22 -30.32 15.39
CA ASP A 196 4.52 -30.16 16.03
C ASP A 196 5.65 -30.63 15.12
N ALA A 197 6.65 -29.75 14.93
CA ALA A 197 7.84 -30.08 14.16
C ALA A 197 7.54 -30.56 12.73
N CYS A 198 6.47 -30.05 12.12
CA CYS A 198 6.10 -30.37 10.74
C CYS A 198 6.79 -29.40 9.75
N LYS A 199 7.10 -29.92 8.56
CA LYS A 199 7.47 -29.09 7.40
C LYS A 199 6.29 -28.96 6.45
N ILE A 200 5.90 -27.73 6.12
CA ILE A 200 4.79 -27.42 5.21
C ILE A 200 5.36 -26.52 4.12
N THR A 201 5.43 -27.02 2.88
CA THR A 201 6.19 -26.33 1.83
C THR A 201 5.63 -26.60 0.43
N HIS A 202 5.95 -25.75 -0.57
CA HIS A 202 5.43 -25.84 -1.94
C HIS A 202 3.90 -25.84 -1.95
N ILE A 203 3.31 -24.86 -1.30
CA ILE A 203 1.86 -24.79 -1.05
C ILE A 203 1.21 -23.79 -2.02
N GLY A 204 0.15 -24.22 -2.72
CA GLY A 204 -0.57 -23.41 -3.71
C GLY A 204 -1.52 -22.35 -3.11
N THR A 205 -1.72 -22.32 -1.78
CA THR A 205 -2.62 -21.40 -1.06
C THR A 205 -2.01 -20.97 0.27
N TYR A 206 -2.79 -20.87 1.36
CA TYR A 206 -2.27 -20.81 2.73
C TYR A 206 -1.75 -22.16 3.20
N ALA A 207 -0.77 -22.15 4.08
CA ALA A 207 -0.24 -23.43 4.61
C ALA A 207 -1.21 -24.07 5.60
N VAL A 208 -1.66 -23.35 6.62
CA VAL A 208 -2.55 -23.84 7.68
C VAL A 208 -3.73 -22.90 7.85
N GLU A 209 -4.93 -23.46 8.07
CA GLU A 209 -6.10 -22.68 8.50
C GLU A 209 -6.78 -23.36 9.69
N LEU A 210 -7.17 -22.54 10.66
CA LEU A 210 -8.04 -22.87 11.78
C LEU A 210 -9.36 -22.13 11.56
N VAL A 211 -10.36 -22.80 11.01
CA VAL A 211 -11.59 -22.18 10.54
C VAL A 211 -12.60 -22.04 11.69
N SER A 212 -13.76 -22.59 11.59
CA SER A 212 -14.88 -22.47 12.52
C SER A 212 -14.68 -23.36 13.74
N GLY A 213 -14.98 -22.88 14.95
CA GLY A 213 -14.98 -23.65 16.20
C GLY A 213 -13.64 -24.30 16.60
N CYS A 214 -12.55 -23.82 16.03
CA CYS A 214 -11.21 -24.27 16.37
C CYS A 214 -10.74 -23.65 17.69
N SER A 215 -10.43 -24.46 18.69
CA SER A 215 -9.97 -23.94 19.97
C SER A 215 -8.86 -24.76 20.61
N ARG A 216 -7.93 -24.05 21.28
CA ARG A 216 -6.78 -24.63 21.99
C ARG A 216 -5.90 -25.53 21.11
N ASN A 217 -5.92 -25.30 19.79
CA ASN A 217 -4.98 -25.96 18.89
C ASN A 217 -3.62 -25.29 18.94
N ARG A 218 -2.58 -26.04 18.71
CA ARG A 218 -1.20 -25.56 18.76
C ARG A 218 -0.46 -25.92 17.48
N ILE A 219 0.15 -24.94 16.86
CA ILE A 219 1.07 -25.06 15.73
C ILE A 219 2.43 -24.65 16.26
N VAL A 220 3.32 -25.61 16.50
CA VAL A 220 4.58 -25.33 17.20
C VAL A 220 5.77 -25.98 16.50
N ASN A 221 6.92 -25.31 16.56
CA ASN A 221 8.18 -25.80 16.00
C ASN A 221 8.14 -26.13 14.50
N CYS A 222 7.17 -25.62 13.75
CA CYS A 222 6.97 -25.94 12.35
C CYS A 222 7.83 -25.08 11.43
N GLU A 223 8.19 -25.62 10.25
CA GLU A 223 8.76 -24.87 9.13
C GLU A 223 7.69 -24.75 8.04
N ILE A 224 7.23 -23.53 7.80
CA ILE A 224 6.14 -23.18 6.90
C ILE A 224 6.72 -22.23 5.85
N THR A 225 7.11 -22.79 4.69
CA THR A 225 7.91 -22.07 3.70
C THR A 225 7.46 -22.34 2.27
N ASP A 226 7.82 -21.44 1.34
CA ASP A 226 7.49 -21.54 -0.09
C ASP A 226 5.98 -21.66 -0.34
N LEU A 227 5.31 -20.53 -0.11
CA LEU A 227 3.86 -20.44 -0.08
C LEU A 227 3.35 -19.55 -1.22
N ALA A 228 2.36 -20.02 -1.96
CA ALA A 228 1.71 -19.21 -2.97
C ALA A 228 0.96 -18.01 -2.36
N ALA A 229 0.34 -18.18 -1.19
CA ALA A 229 -0.32 -17.13 -0.42
C ALA A 229 0.36 -16.93 0.95
N GLY A 230 -0.32 -17.23 2.04
CA GLY A 230 0.15 -16.95 3.38
C GLY A 230 0.50 -18.18 4.21
N GLY A 231 0.94 -17.91 5.46
CA GLY A 231 1.33 -18.96 6.41
C GLY A 231 0.14 -19.55 7.15
N VAL A 232 -0.33 -18.87 8.20
CA VAL A 232 -1.37 -19.39 9.09
C VAL A 232 -2.57 -18.45 9.14
N LYS A 233 -3.79 -18.98 8.93
CA LYS A 233 -5.05 -18.27 9.18
C LYS A 233 -5.72 -18.79 10.45
N ILE A 234 -6.20 -17.90 11.32
CA ILE A 234 -6.92 -18.21 12.56
C ILE A 234 -8.26 -17.46 12.55
N GLY A 235 -9.35 -18.21 12.60
CA GLY A 235 -10.71 -17.66 12.61
C GLY A 235 -11.25 -17.38 11.22
N GLU A 236 -12.30 -16.60 11.20
CA GLU A 236 -13.11 -16.31 10.02
C GLU A 236 -13.32 -14.78 9.86
N THR A 237 -13.80 -14.38 8.69
CA THR A 237 -14.30 -13.04 8.44
C THR A 237 -15.72 -12.81 9.00
N THR A 238 -16.41 -13.88 9.35
CA THR A 238 -17.77 -13.85 9.93
C THR A 238 -17.70 -13.51 11.41
N LEU A 239 -18.44 -12.50 11.83
CA LEU A 239 -18.61 -12.14 13.23
C LEU A 239 -19.54 -13.16 13.91
N ARG A 240 -19.07 -13.76 15.01
CA ARG A 240 -19.84 -14.68 15.83
C ARG A 240 -19.98 -14.15 17.25
N ALA A 241 -21.03 -14.53 17.95
CA ALA A 241 -21.16 -14.22 19.37
C ALA A 241 -20.11 -14.98 20.18
N GLU A 242 -19.68 -14.45 21.33
CA GLU A 242 -18.68 -15.09 22.20
C GLU A 242 -19.16 -16.46 22.73
N SER A 243 -20.47 -16.64 22.90
CA SER A 243 -21.09 -17.92 23.29
C SER A 243 -21.30 -18.92 22.15
N ASP A 244 -21.00 -18.54 20.92
CA ASP A 244 -21.18 -19.41 19.75
C ASP A 244 -20.16 -20.56 19.78
N PRO A 245 -20.56 -21.83 19.76
CA PRO A 245 -19.64 -22.95 19.76
C PRO A 245 -18.75 -23.01 18.51
N ALA A 246 -19.12 -22.29 17.46
CA ALA A 246 -18.37 -22.15 16.24
C ALA A 246 -17.34 -20.99 16.26
N LEU A 247 -17.26 -20.21 17.36
CA LEU A 247 -16.24 -19.20 17.54
C LEU A 247 -14.85 -19.86 17.69
N THR A 248 -13.93 -19.49 16.83
CA THR A 248 -12.52 -19.91 16.90
C THR A 248 -11.77 -19.06 17.92
N SER A 249 -11.03 -19.69 18.88
CA SER A 249 -10.36 -18.99 19.96
C SER A 249 -9.28 -19.82 20.67
N TRP A 250 -8.42 -19.17 21.43
CA TRP A 250 -7.40 -19.83 22.29
C TRP A 250 -6.37 -20.67 21.54
N ASN A 251 -6.08 -20.36 20.28
CA ASN A 251 -5.10 -21.11 19.49
C ASN A 251 -3.70 -20.52 19.66
N THR A 252 -2.68 -21.33 19.45
CA THR A 252 -1.27 -20.91 19.59
C THR A 252 -0.49 -21.21 18.31
N VAL A 253 0.27 -20.22 17.85
CA VAL A 253 1.32 -20.37 16.84
C VAL A 253 2.65 -19.97 17.49
N SER A 254 3.53 -20.91 17.72
CA SER A 254 4.73 -20.66 18.50
C SER A 254 5.97 -21.37 17.95
N ASN A 255 7.10 -20.69 18.02
CA ASN A 255 8.42 -21.23 17.64
C ASN A 255 8.48 -21.76 16.20
N CYS A 256 7.76 -21.14 15.28
CA CYS A 256 7.70 -21.54 13.87
C CYS A 256 8.57 -20.62 13.01
N LEU A 257 9.12 -21.17 11.92
CA LEU A 257 9.56 -20.41 10.76
C LEU A 257 8.38 -20.28 9.81
N VAL A 258 7.96 -19.05 9.48
CA VAL A 258 6.90 -18.77 8.51
C VAL A 258 7.50 -17.82 7.46
N ALA A 259 7.86 -18.35 6.30
CA ALA A 259 8.63 -17.54 5.36
C ALA A 259 8.36 -17.88 3.88
N HIS A 260 8.85 -17.00 2.99
CA HIS A 260 8.76 -17.16 1.54
C HIS A 260 7.32 -17.26 1.03
N GLY A 261 6.44 -16.35 1.48
CA GLY A 261 5.03 -16.33 1.09
C GLY A 261 4.68 -15.28 0.05
N GLY A 262 3.42 -15.30 -0.39
CA GLY A 262 2.90 -14.35 -1.39
C GLY A 262 3.35 -14.63 -2.82
N ARG A 263 3.87 -15.81 -3.13
CA ARG A 263 4.54 -16.07 -4.41
C ARG A 263 3.62 -16.04 -5.63
N MET A 264 2.36 -16.38 -5.44
CA MET A 264 1.31 -16.29 -6.48
C MET A 264 0.20 -15.32 -6.12
N HIS A 265 -0.02 -15.11 -4.81
CA HIS A 265 -1.07 -14.30 -4.23
C HIS A 265 -0.42 -13.27 -3.30
N ALA A 266 -0.03 -12.13 -3.86
CA ALA A 266 0.84 -11.17 -3.20
C ALA A 266 0.28 -10.59 -1.88
N ALA A 267 -1.05 -10.61 -1.70
CA ALA A 267 -1.72 -10.16 -0.47
C ALA A 267 -1.74 -11.22 0.66
N GLY A 268 -1.12 -12.39 0.47
CA GLY A 268 -0.98 -13.41 1.51
C GLY A 268 -0.10 -12.94 2.66
N MET A 269 -0.52 -13.19 3.90
CA MET A 269 0.13 -12.73 5.13
C MET A 269 0.84 -13.85 5.88
N GLY A 270 1.86 -13.50 6.69
CA GLY A 270 2.53 -14.49 7.51
C GLY A 270 1.57 -15.19 8.48
N VAL A 271 0.89 -14.44 9.33
CA VAL A 271 -0.21 -14.91 10.19
C VAL A 271 -1.37 -13.94 10.07
N TRP A 272 -2.57 -14.46 9.86
CA TRP A 272 -3.81 -13.69 9.86
C TRP A 272 -4.75 -14.19 10.96
N ILE A 273 -5.26 -13.26 11.78
CA ILE A 273 -6.27 -13.50 12.81
C ILE A 273 -7.51 -12.69 12.43
N GLY A 274 -8.61 -13.37 12.14
CA GLY A 274 -9.91 -12.75 11.86
C GLY A 274 -10.67 -12.41 13.14
N HIS A 275 -11.99 -12.68 13.17
CA HIS A 275 -12.80 -12.61 14.39
C HIS A 275 -12.48 -13.78 15.31
N SER A 276 -11.37 -13.70 16.05
CA SER A 276 -10.89 -14.78 16.91
C SER A 276 -10.16 -14.22 18.14
N PRO A 277 -10.68 -14.43 19.35
CA PRO A 277 -10.06 -13.94 20.59
C PRO A 277 -9.10 -14.94 21.23
N TYR A 278 -8.31 -14.46 22.20
CA TYR A 278 -7.47 -15.24 23.11
C TYR A 278 -6.37 -16.07 22.44
N ASN A 279 -5.92 -15.72 21.24
CA ASN A 279 -4.86 -16.45 20.56
C ASN A 279 -3.48 -15.95 20.99
N VAL A 280 -2.49 -16.81 20.86
CA VAL A 280 -1.08 -16.51 21.14
C VAL A 280 -0.25 -16.75 19.89
N VAL A 281 0.46 -15.72 19.44
CA VAL A 281 1.42 -15.77 18.33
C VAL A 281 2.78 -15.32 18.87
N GLU A 282 3.68 -16.28 19.16
CA GLU A 282 4.91 -15.96 19.88
C GLU A 282 6.13 -16.73 19.39
N HIS A 283 7.31 -16.16 19.61
CA HIS A 283 8.60 -16.78 19.30
C HIS A 283 8.74 -17.26 17.85
N ASN A 284 8.04 -16.64 16.90
CA ASN A 284 8.13 -17.03 15.51
C ASN A 284 9.17 -16.16 14.78
N GLU A 285 9.74 -16.69 13.72
CA GLU A 285 10.44 -15.95 12.70
C GLU A 285 9.53 -15.85 11.48
N ILE A 286 9.08 -14.63 11.16
CA ILE A 286 8.13 -14.37 10.06
C ILE A 286 8.81 -13.45 9.06
N ALA A 287 9.05 -13.95 7.84
CA ALA A 287 9.88 -13.22 6.91
C ALA A 287 9.55 -13.48 5.43
N ASP A 288 9.96 -12.54 4.57
CA ASP A 288 9.91 -12.69 3.12
C ASP A 288 8.50 -12.93 2.58
N PHE A 289 7.59 -12.04 2.98
CA PHE A 289 6.25 -11.89 2.40
C PHE A 289 6.17 -10.61 1.56
N TYR A 290 5.25 -10.56 0.59
CA TYR A 290 4.98 -9.35 -0.17
C TYR A 290 3.94 -8.45 0.49
N GLN A 291 3.39 -8.87 1.63
CA GLN A 291 2.43 -8.14 2.45
C GLN A 291 2.80 -8.25 3.94
N THR A 292 1.87 -7.98 4.82
CA THR A 292 1.99 -7.91 6.28
C THR A 292 2.52 -9.21 6.93
N GLY A 293 3.32 -9.05 7.98
CA GLY A 293 3.82 -10.19 8.77
C GLY A 293 2.71 -10.82 9.62
N ILE A 294 2.12 -10.05 10.53
CA ILE A 294 0.98 -10.49 11.36
C ILE A 294 -0.15 -9.48 11.23
N SER A 295 -1.35 -9.95 10.86
CA SER A 295 -2.56 -9.14 10.79
C SER A 295 -3.58 -9.64 11.80
N ALA A 296 -4.16 -8.73 12.61
CA ALA A 296 -5.17 -9.06 13.61
C ALA A 296 -6.38 -8.11 13.53
N GLY A 297 -7.57 -8.67 13.34
CA GLY A 297 -8.82 -7.94 13.19
C GLY A 297 -9.43 -8.01 11.80
N TRP A 298 -10.74 -7.80 11.74
CA TRP A 298 -11.52 -7.81 10.50
C TRP A 298 -12.75 -6.88 10.56
N SER A 299 -12.70 -5.81 11.36
CA SER A 299 -13.76 -4.80 11.43
C SER A 299 -13.19 -3.42 11.14
N TRP A 300 -13.64 -2.78 10.06
CA TRP A 300 -13.24 -1.40 9.73
C TRP A 300 -14.03 -0.41 10.59
N GLY A 301 -13.31 0.39 11.39
CA GLY A 301 -13.90 1.35 12.31
C GLY A 301 -14.30 0.74 13.65
N TYR A 302 -15.29 1.33 14.31
CA TYR A 302 -15.69 1.03 15.69
C TYR A 302 -16.83 0.01 15.78
N GLY A 303 -17.03 -0.78 14.74
CA GLY A 303 -17.99 -1.88 14.75
C GLY A 303 -17.61 -3.00 15.72
N GLU A 304 -18.56 -3.90 15.99
CA GLU A 304 -18.33 -5.08 16.82
C GLU A 304 -17.20 -5.93 16.25
N SER A 305 -16.33 -6.46 17.14
CA SER A 305 -15.18 -7.27 16.78
C SER A 305 -15.00 -8.39 17.81
N GLN A 306 -14.60 -9.57 17.34
CA GLN A 306 -14.16 -10.67 18.19
C GLN A 306 -12.64 -10.91 18.12
N CYS A 307 -11.89 -9.93 17.65
CA CYS A 307 -10.43 -9.98 17.68
C CYS A 307 -9.90 -9.22 18.90
N HIS A 308 -10.00 -9.82 20.07
CA HIS A 308 -9.62 -9.22 21.36
C HIS A 308 -8.82 -10.17 22.22
N ASP A 309 -8.16 -9.67 23.27
CA ASP A 309 -7.36 -10.47 24.22
C ASP A 309 -6.31 -11.40 23.54
N ASN A 310 -5.80 -10.99 22.39
CA ASN A 310 -4.75 -11.71 21.68
C ASN A 310 -3.36 -11.28 22.17
N THR A 311 -2.41 -12.20 22.22
CA THR A 311 -1.01 -11.92 22.54
C THR A 311 -0.14 -12.15 21.31
N ILE A 312 0.58 -11.11 20.88
CA ILE A 312 1.55 -11.15 19.79
C ILE A 312 2.90 -10.74 20.37
N ALA A 313 3.80 -11.71 20.62
CA ALA A 313 4.96 -11.47 21.44
C ALA A 313 6.22 -12.22 20.99
N TYR A 314 7.37 -11.61 21.24
CA TYR A 314 8.69 -12.22 20.99
C TYR A 314 8.89 -12.70 19.54
N ASN A 315 8.16 -12.18 18.56
CA ASN A 315 8.34 -12.54 17.17
C ASN A 315 9.46 -11.72 16.53
N HIS A 316 10.22 -12.35 15.65
CA HIS A 316 11.17 -11.70 14.74
C HIS A 316 10.51 -11.57 13.37
N ILE A 317 10.15 -10.35 12.98
CA ILE A 317 9.33 -10.07 11.78
C ILE A 317 10.15 -9.18 10.84
N HIS A 318 10.44 -9.65 9.62
CA HIS A 318 11.33 -8.90 8.76
C HIS A 318 11.22 -9.21 7.27
N HIS A 319 11.82 -8.32 6.43
CA HIS A 319 11.86 -8.44 4.98
C HIS A 319 10.47 -8.58 4.36
N LEU A 320 9.59 -7.64 4.71
CA LEU A 320 8.21 -7.62 4.24
C LEU A 320 8.01 -6.60 3.11
N GLY A 321 6.96 -6.82 2.31
CA GLY A 321 6.55 -5.97 1.21
C GLY A 321 7.49 -6.04 0.01
N GLN A 322 8.77 -5.85 0.22
CA GLN A 322 9.88 -5.94 -0.74
C GLN A 322 9.64 -5.12 -2.02
N GLY A 323 8.98 -3.96 -1.90
CA GLY A 323 8.64 -3.10 -3.02
C GLY A 323 7.58 -3.70 -3.98
N VAL A 324 6.79 -4.69 -3.53
CA VAL A 324 5.78 -5.36 -4.37
C VAL A 324 4.39 -4.81 -4.15
N THR A 325 3.93 -4.73 -2.92
CA THR A 325 2.61 -4.18 -2.55
C THR A 325 2.75 -2.93 -1.70
N ASP A 326 1.63 -2.32 -1.36
CA ASP A 326 1.52 -1.12 -0.56
C ASP A 326 0.71 -1.39 0.72
N ASP A 327 0.64 -0.39 1.61
CA ASP A 327 -0.26 -0.31 2.76
C ASP A 327 -0.20 -1.54 3.66
N MET A 328 0.97 -1.77 4.24
CA MET A 328 1.27 -2.93 5.06
C MET A 328 2.01 -2.56 6.34
N GLY A 329 2.06 -3.50 7.27
CA GLY A 329 2.84 -3.39 8.50
C GLY A 329 3.61 -4.67 8.84
N GLY A 330 4.61 -4.53 9.71
CA GLY A 330 5.16 -5.70 10.39
C GLY A 330 4.08 -6.40 11.20
N ILE A 331 3.40 -5.63 12.05
CA ILE A 331 2.14 -6.02 12.72
C ILE A 331 1.08 -4.98 12.33
N TYR A 332 -0.05 -5.45 11.84
CA TYR A 332 -1.22 -4.67 11.43
C TYR A 332 -2.42 -5.06 12.29
N THR A 333 -3.15 -4.07 12.81
CA THR A 333 -4.37 -4.30 13.59
C THR A 333 -5.55 -3.53 13.02
N LEU A 334 -6.77 -4.03 13.21
CA LEU A 334 -7.97 -3.48 12.60
C LEU A 334 -9.18 -3.65 13.51
N GLY A 335 -9.87 -2.53 13.81
CA GLY A 335 -11.07 -2.50 14.65
C GLY A 335 -10.79 -2.65 16.14
N LEU A 336 -11.86 -2.76 16.92
CA LEU A 336 -11.78 -2.88 18.39
C LEU A 336 -11.00 -4.12 18.79
N SER A 337 -9.96 -3.94 19.61
CA SER A 337 -9.05 -5.02 20.04
C SER A 337 -8.71 -4.94 21.54
N PRO A 338 -9.72 -4.78 22.44
CA PRO A 338 -9.47 -4.64 23.86
C PRO A 338 -8.71 -5.83 24.42
N GLY A 339 -7.79 -5.57 25.35
CA GLY A 339 -6.96 -6.61 25.97
C GLY A 339 -5.87 -7.23 25.08
N THR A 340 -5.82 -6.89 23.80
CA THR A 340 -4.74 -7.35 22.91
C THR A 340 -3.43 -6.66 23.25
N VAL A 341 -2.34 -7.45 23.31
CA VAL A 341 -1.01 -6.97 23.67
C VAL A 341 0.02 -7.36 22.59
N LEU A 342 0.77 -6.35 22.13
CA LEU A 342 1.91 -6.51 21.23
C LEU A 342 3.19 -6.23 22.02
N HIS A 343 4.00 -7.23 22.36
CA HIS A 343 5.18 -6.98 23.18
C HIS A 343 6.43 -7.77 22.79
N HIS A 344 7.59 -7.18 23.02
CA HIS A 344 8.90 -7.78 22.77
C HIS A 344 9.10 -8.30 21.35
N ASN A 345 8.40 -7.75 20.36
CA ASN A 345 8.63 -8.09 18.97
C ASN A 345 9.78 -7.26 18.40
N VAL A 346 10.59 -7.84 17.52
CA VAL A 346 11.57 -7.13 16.71
C VAL A 346 11.08 -7.13 15.28
N ILE A 347 10.86 -5.94 14.73
CA ILE A 347 10.28 -5.72 13.40
C ILE A 347 11.26 -4.88 12.59
N HIS A 348 11.62 -5.34 11.38
CA HIS A 348 12.50 -4.56 10.53
C HIS A 348 12.42 -4.92 9.04
N ASP A 349 12.98 -4.03 8.21
CA ASP A 349 13.05 -4.21 6.76
C ASP A 349 11.65 -4.38 6.13
N VAL A 350 10.78 -3.40 6.35
CA VAL A 350 9.43 -3.34 5.77
C VAL A 350 9.41 -2.30 4.66
N SER A 351 9.29 -2.75 3.41
CA SER A 351 9.39 -1.89 2.22
C SER A 351 8.19 -2.03 1.30
N CYS A 352 7.48 -0.93 1.10
CA CYS A 352 6.34 -0.85 0.16
C CYS A 352 6.81 -0.52 -1.27
N TYR A 353 5.89 -0.62 -2.22
CA TYR A 353 6.12 -0.11 -3.58
C TYR A 353 5.99 1.42 -3.63
N GLY A 354 4.85 1.97 -3.30
CA GLY A 354 4.52 3.38 -3.38
C GLY A 354 4.32 4.04 -2.02
N TYR A 355 3.50 3.48 -1.14
CA TYR A 355 3.18 4.04 0.17
C TYR A 355 2.97 2.98 1.25
N GLY A 356 3.22 3.33 2.50
CA GLY A 356 2.79 2.58 3.67
C GLY A 356 3.53 1.28 3.96
N GLY A 357 4.86 1.22 3.92
CA GLY A 357 5.67 0.15 4.52
C GLY A 357 5.96 0.46 5.98
N ARG A 358 5.09 0.06 6.91
CA ARG A 358 5.07 0.47 8.32
C ARG A 358 5.58 -0.63 9.26
N GLY A 359 5.95 -0.24 10.46
CA GLY A 359 6.34 -1.20 11.50
C GLY A 359 5.14 -1.75 12.26
N ILE A 360 4.72 -1.08 13.32
CA ILE A 360 3.45 -1.32 14.00
C ILE A 360 2.41 -0.39 13.39
N TYR A 361 1.35 -0.97 12.85
CA TYR A 361 0.31 -0.26 12.13
C TYR A 361 -1.06 -0.48 12.76
N PHE A 362 -1.56 0.52 13.47
CA PHE A 362 -2.92 0.59 14.00
C PHE A 362 -3.82 1.22 12.94
N ASP A 363 -4.54 0.38 12.21
CA ASP A 363 -5.42 0.81 11.14
C ASP A 363 -6.84 1.09 11.66
N GLU A 364 -7.76 1.28 10.77
CA GLU A 364 -9.11 1.81 10.97
C GLU A 364 -9.81 1.26 12.21
N GLY A 365 -10.01 2.14 13.21
CA GLY A 365 -10.74 1.83 14.42
C GLY A 365 -10.00 0.98 15.46
N THR A 366 -8.70 0.68 15.28
CA THR A 366 -7.90 0.00 16.29
C THR A 366 -8.05 0.72 17.63
N SER A 367 -8.47 0.02 18.68
CA SER A 367 -8.79 0.62 19.95
C SER A 367 -8.50 -0.29 21.12
N ASP A 368 -8.15 0.34 22.27
CA ASP A 368 -7.93 -0.30 23.56
C ASP A 368 -6.79 -1.34 23.56
N LEU A 369 -5.82 -1.20 22.68
CA LEU A 369 -4.69 -2.11 22.48
C LEU A 369 -3.44 -1.59 23.22
N LEU A 370 -2.56 -2.50 23.63
CA LEU A 370 -1.26 -2.19 24.22
C LEU A 370 -0.11 -2.66 23.32
N ALA A 371 0.79 -1.74 22.94
CA ALA A 371 2.07 -2.05 22.32
C ALA A 371 3.22 -1.62 23.23
N GLU A 372 4.01 -2.58 23.73
CA GLU A 372 5.10 -2.27 24.65
C GLU A 372 6.36 -3.13 24.41
N ASN A 373 7.51 -2.55 24.74
CA ASN A 373 8.79 -3.25 24.66
C ASN A 373 9.12 -3.80 23.28
N ASN A 374 8.62 -3.21 22.20
CA ASN A 374 8.94 -3.62 20.84
C ASN A 374 10.13 -2.80 20.30
N ILE A 375 10.89 -3.39 19.38
CA ILE A 375 11.93 -2.70 18.62
C ILE A 375 11.54 -2.73 17.15
N VAL A 376 11.39 -1.55 16.55
CA VAL A 376 11.00 -1.38 15.14
C VAL A 376 12.05 -0.52 14.45
N TYR A 377 12.58 -1.01 13.33
CA TYR A 377 13.57 -0.23 12.57
C TYR A 377 13.58 -0.55 11.07
N ARG A 378 14.03 0.43 10.27
CA ARG A 378 14.16 0.29 8.80
C ARG A 378 12.82 -0.06 8.14
N THR A 379 11.86 0.81 8.32
CA THR A 379 10.58 0.81 7.60
C THR A 379 10.60 1.90 6.52
N ASP A 380 9.79 1.80 5.50
CA ASP A 380 9.71 2.87 4.49
C ASP A 380 8.99 4.11 5.02
N THR A 381 7.93 3.92 5.82
CA THR A 381 7.23 5.00 6.52
C THR A 381 6.95 4.54 7.95
N GLY A 382 6.33 5.34 8.75
CA GLY A 382 5.88 5.08 10.11
C GLY A 382 6.43 3.85 10.82
N ALA A 383 7.54 3.96 11.54
CA ALA A 383 7.90 2.87 12.45
C ALA A 383 6.74 2.55 13.39
N PHE A 384 5.97 3.58 13.77
CA PHE A 384 4.64 3.48 14.35
C PHE A 384 3.65 4.31 13.52
N MET A 385 2.50 3.73 13.18
CA MET A 385 1.41 4.37 12.47
C MET A 385 0.09 4.17 13.21
N HIS A 386 -0.67 5.26 13.37
CA HIS A 386 -2.04 5.27 13.86
C HIS A 386 -2.95 5.92 12.82
N HIS A 387 -3.78 5.12 12.13
CA HIS A 387 -4.71 5.65 11.14
C HIS A 387 -5.83 6.43 11.82
N TYR A 388 -6.64 5.76 12.59
CA TYR A 388 -7.56 6.31 13.60
C TYR A 388 -8.02 5.20 14.54
N GLY A 389 -8.34 5.57 15.78
CA GLY A 389 -8.73 4.64 16.84
C GLY A 389 -8.78 5.34 18.17
N ARG A 390 -9.03 4.60 19.24
CA ARG A 390 -9.33 5.17 20.54
C ARG A 390 -8.56 4.48 21.65
N ASP A 391 -7.92 5.33 22.51
CA ASP A 391 -7.30 4.95 23.78
C ASP A 391 -6.24 3.84 23.70
N ASP A 392 -5.55 3.74 22.56
CA ASP A 392 -4.42 2.84 22.40
C ASP A 392 -3.24 3.27 23.27
N ARG A 393 -2.43 2.31 23.69
CA ARG A 393 -1.29 2.54 24.56
C ARG A 393 -0.01 2.06 23.92
N VAL A 394 0.96 2.95 23.79
CA VAL A 394 2.26 2.68 23.14
C VAL A 394 3.37 3.08 24.12
N PHE A 395 3.94 2.09 24.80
CA PHE A 395 4.86 2.33 25.90
C PHE A 395 6.18 1.60 25.74
N ASN A 396 7.28 2.27 26.10
CA ASN A 396 8.59 1.63 26.24
C ASN A 396 9.08 0.91 24.97
N ASN A 397 8.80 1.46 23.78
CA ASN A 397 9.25 0.91 22.51
C ASN A 397 10.45 1.69 21.98
N ILE A 398 11.20 1.08 21.05
CA ILE A 398 12.21 1.74 20.22
C ILE A 398 11.71 1.78 18.80
N PHE A 399 11.57 2.99 18.24
CA PHE A 399 11.21 3.25 16.85
C PHE A 399 12.40 3.92 16.18
N ALA A 400 12.99 3.25 15.17
CA ALA A 400 14.28 3.70 14.65
C ALA A 400 14.37 3.62 13.11
N LEU A 401 15.02 4.64 12.52
CA LEU A 401 15.53 4.62 11.16
C LEU A 401 14.48 4.30 10.08
N ALA A 402 13.25 4.78 10.24
CA ALA A 402 12.31 4.80 9.14
C ALA A 402 12.79 5.82 8.07
N ARG A 403 12.59 5.51 6.79
CA ARG A 403 13.02 6.38 5.68
C ARG A 403 12.17 7.66 5.56
N GLY A 404 10.88 7.55 5.86
CA GLY A 404 9.94 8.66 5.90
C GLY A 404 9.69 9.17 7.31
N GLY A 405 8.41 9.29 7.72
CA GLY A 405 8.04 9.60 9.10
C GLY A 405 8.43 8.48 10.05
N GLN A 406 8.84 8.84 11.28
CA GLN A 406 9.04 7.85 12.33
C GLN A 406 7.70 7.50 12.97
N LEU A 407 6.85 8.50 13.16
CA LEU A 407 5.52 8.41 13.74
C LEU A 407 4.52 9.03 12.76
N ASP A 408 3.63 8.21 12.23
CA ASP A 408 2.59 8.63 11.30
C ASP A 408 1.22 8.64 12.00
N ARG A 409 0.42 9.68 11.81
CA ARG A 409 -0.97 9.78 12.28
C ARG A 409 -1.84 10.35 11.18
N LEU A 410 -2.86 9.62 10.74
CA LEU A 410 -3.56 10.00 9.52
C LEU A 410 -4.85 10.79 9.77
N ARG A 411 -5.79 10.28 10.57
CA ARG A 411 -7.11 10.87 10.73
C ARG A 411 -7.29 11.50 12.11
N GLU A 412 -7.86 12.69 12.15
CA GLU A 412 -8.23 13.38 13.38
C GLU A 412 -9.61 12.95 13.87
N GLU A 413 -9.72 12.75 15.19
CA GLU A 413 -10.98 12.47 15.87
C GLU A 413 -11.09 13.27 17.16
N GLU A 414 -12.30 13.36 17.75
CA GLU A 414 -12.60 14.19 18.90
C GLU A 414 -12.19 13.55 20.26
N HIS A 415 -11.93 12.26 20.28
CA HIS A 415 -11.49 11.52 21.45
C HIS A 415 -9.97 11.35 21.50
N ASN A 416 -9.43 10.84 22.59
CA ASN A 416 -8.01 10.49 22.68
C ASN A 416 -7.69 9.33 21.74
N SER A 417 -6.81 9.58 20.78
CA SER A 417 -6.37 8.55 19.83
C SER A 417 -5.49 7.51 20.52
N PHE A 418 -4.44 7.97 21.19
CA PHE A 418 -3.48 7.09 21.87
C PHE A 418 -2.71 7.83 22.98
N THR A 419 -2.07 7.04 23.81
CA THR A 419 -1.05 7.48 24.77
C THR A 419 0.30 6.89 24.36
N PHE A 420 1.28 7.75 24.10
CA PHE A 420 2.64 7.42 23.65
C PHE A 420 3.66 7.91 24.69
N GLU A 421 4.16 7.00 25.53
CA GLU A 421 5.04 7.36 26.64
C GLU A 421 6.25 6.44 26.77
N ARG A 422 7.35 7.01 27.26
CA ARG A 422 8.60 6.28 27.51
C ARG A 422 9.09 5.50 26.29
N ASN A 423 8.92 6.07 25.10
CA ASN A 423 9.46 5.49 23.88
C ASN A 423 10.77 6.20 23.49
N ILE A 424 11.60 5.53 22.75
CA ILE A 424 12.78 6.12 22.10
C ILE A 424 12.51 6.21 20.62
N VAL A 425 12.64 7.41 20.04
CA VAL A 425 12.55 7.63 18.58
C VAL A 425 13.91 8.12 18.07
N TYR A 426 14.53 7.29 17.23
CA TYR A 426 15.89 7.48 16.75
C TYR A 426 15.92 7.45 15.22
N TYR A 427 16.39 8.51 14.57
CA TYR A 427 16.39 8.59 13.11
C TYR A 427 17.58 9.36 12.56
N ASP A 428 17.78 9.31 11.27
CA ASP A 428 18.80 10.07 10.57
C ASP A 428 18.20 11.29 9.83
N TYR A 429 19.05 12.06 9.20
CA TYR A 429 18.65 13.31 8.54
C TYR A 429 17.70 13.12 7.32
N GLN A 430 17.50 11.91 6.85
CA GLN A 430 16.61 11.63 5.72
C GLN A 430 15.15 11.46 6.15
N GLY A 431 14.93 11.10 7.41
CA GLY A 431 13.60 10.92 7.97
C GLY A 431 13.05 12.18 8.67
N THR A 432 11.75 12.19 8.92
CA THR A 432 11.07 13.18 9.76
C THR A 432 10.55 12.51 11.04
N LEU A 433 10.43 13.26 12.13
CA LEU A 433 9.87 12.71 13.37
C LEU A 433 8.38 12.39 13.20
N LEU A 434 7.59 13.37 12.79
CA LEU A 434 6.14 13.28 12.61
C LEU A 434 5.78 13.41 11.14
N ALA A 435 4.89 12.55 10.66
CA ALA A 435 4.32 12.63 9.33
C ALA A 435 2.80 12.57 9.37
N GLU A 436 2.16 13.02 8.29
CA GLU A 436 0.72 13.11 8.11
C GLU A 436 0.06 14.15 9.05
N ASN A 437 -1.01 13.82 9.77
CA ASN A 437 -1.87 14.80 10.42
C ASN A 437 -1.70 14.83 11.95
N TRP A 438 -1.13 15.92 12.46
CA TRP A 438 -0.91 16.18 13.88
C TRP A 438 -1.54 17.52 14.33
N ASN A 439 -2.56 18.02 13.62
CA ASN A 439 -3.07 19.38 13.83
C ASN A 439 -3.94 19.52 15.10
N ASN A 440 -4.68 18.48 15.50
CA ASN A 440 -5.40 18.49 16.78
C ASN A 440 -4.54 17.94 17.94
N ASP A 441 -4.99 18.13 19.18
CA ASP A 441 -4.30 17.69 20.39
C ASP A 441 -4.99 16.49 21.07
N ARG A 442 -5.66 15.63 20.29
CA ARG A 442 -6.40 14.46 20.78
C ARG A 442 -5.51 13.22 20.86
N PHE A 443 -4.35 13.37 21.46
CA PHE A 443 -3.39 12.30 21.78
C PHE A 443 -2.54 12.74 22.97
N VAL A 444 -1.95 11.80 23.68
CA VAL A 444 -1.06 12.07 24.81
C VAL A 444 0.35 11.60 24.47
N MET A 445 1.33 12.50 24.52
CA MET A 445 2.75 12.16 24.38
C MET A 445 3.53 12.70 25.55
N ASN A 446 4.35 11.87 26.22
CA ASN A 446 5.15 12.31 27.35
C ASN A 446 6.30 11.35 27.70
N ARG A 447 7.35 11.84 28.34
CA ARG A 447 8.51 11.07 28.81
C ARG A 447 9.23 10.30 27.71
N ASN A 448 9.17 10.76 26.47
CA ASN A 448 9.82 10.15 25.32
C ASN A 448 11.23 10.70 25.14
N LEU A 449 12.08 9.94 24.50
CA LEU A 449 13.42 10.36 24.10
C LEU A 449 13.50 10.43 22.58
N TYR A 450 13.84 11.58 22.05
CA TYR A 450 13.95 11.83 20.62
C TYR A 450 15.38 12.14 20.23
N TRP A 451 15.88 11.56 19.13
CA TRP A 451 17.20 11.84 18.64
C TRP A 451 17.31 11.70 17.11
N CYS A 452 17.81 12.77 16.48
CA CYS A 452 18.21 12.75 15.07
C CYS A 452 19.74 12.79 14.98
N THR A 453 20.35 11.84 14.25
CA THR A 453 21.81 11.79 14.07
C THR A 453 22.33 12.80 13.06
N GLY A 454 21.45 13.47 12.33
CA GLY A 454 21.81 14.49 11.32
C GLY A 454 22.10 15.85 11.92
N ILE A 455 22.32 16.80 11.04
CA ILE A 455 22.59 18.22 11.40
C ILE A 455 21.29 19.03 11.61
N SER A 456 20.14 18.49 11.24
CA SER A 456 18.86 19.16 11.40
C SER A 456 18.36 19.04 12.84
N PRO A 457 17.78 20.09 13.42
CA PRO A 457 17.17 20.00 14.73
C PRO A 457 15.95 19.07 14.69
N VAL A 458 15.68 18.36 15.78
CA VAL A 458 14.44 17.60 15.95
C VAL A 458 13.26 18.59 15.99
N THR A 459 12.32 18.43 15.07
CA THR A 459 11.08 19.20 15.01
C THR A 459 9.86 18.28 15.11
N PHE A 460 8.78 18.80 15.63
CA PHE A 460 7.49 18.10 15.76
C PHE A 460 6.57 18.59 14.63
N GLY A 461 6.80 18.08 13.42
CA GLY A 461 6.20 18.66 12.23
C GLY A 461 6.68 20.11 12.05
N GLN A 462 5.75 21.07 11.99
CA GLN A 462 6.04 22.50 11.88
C GLN A 462 6.42 23.18 13.22
N TRP A 463 6.35 22.46 14.34
CA TRP A 463 6.55 23.04 15.66
C TRP A 463 7.95 22.74 16.24
N SER A 464 8.52 23.74 16.93
CA SER A 464 9.67 23.51 17.83
C SER A 464 9.23 22.73 19.06
N LEU A 465 10.18 22.18 19.82
CA LEU A 465 9.87 21.53 21.10
C LEU A 465 9.13 22.47 22.08
N GLU A 466 9.50 23.76 22.13
CA GLU A 466 8.85 24.75 22.97
C GLU A 466 7.37 24.96 22.57
N GLN A 467 7.12 25.10 21.29
CA GLN A 467 5.76 25.21 20.74
C GLN A 467 4.94 23.94 21.01
N TRP A 468 5.55 22.76 20.87
CA TRP A 468 4.95 21.48 21.16
C TRP A 468 4.58 21.32 22.65
N HIS A 469 5.48 21.76 23.56
CA HIS A 469 5.19 21.85 25.00
C HIS A 469 4.04 22.81 25.30
N ALA A 470 3.94 23.94 24.60
CA ALA A 470 2.86 24.90 24.76
C ALA A 470 1.49 24.31 24.35
N ARG A 471 1.45 23.40 23.38
CA ARG A 471 0.28 22.61 23.03
C ARG A 471 -0.10 21.55 24.07
N GLY A 472 0.78 21.25 25.02
CA GLY A 472 0.52 20.32 26.12
C GLY A 472 1.25 18.99 26.03
N HIS A 473 1.98 18.74 24.94
CA HIS A 473 2.66 17.46 24.69
C HIS A 473 4.09 17.46 25.20
N ASP A 474 4.63 16.28 25.47
CA ASP A 474 6.04 15.96 25.74
C ASP A 474 6.77 16.82 26.77
N ARG A 475 6.06 17.39 27.75
CA ARG A 475 6.66 18.24 28.78
C ARG A 475 7.72 17.54 29.62
N GLY A 476 7.63 16.23 29.77
CA GLY A 476 8.61 15.38 30.46
C GLY A 476 9.60 14.70 29.51
N SER A 477 9.51 14.94 28.20
CA SER A 477 10.35 14.32 27.18
C SER A 477 11.67 15.07 26.98
N ARG A 478 12.62 14.45 26.28
CA ARG A 478 13.95 15.03 26.00
C ARG A 478 14.37 14.81 24.56
N ILE A 479 15.16 15.74 24.05
CA ILE A 479 15.96 15.56 22.84
C ILE A 479 17.39 15.31 23.29
N ALA A 480 17.88 14.07 23.23
CA ALA A 480 19.22 13.68 23.58
C ALA A 480 19.60 12.34 22.93
N ASP A 481 20.90 12.10 22.71
CA ASP A 481 21.40 10.82 22.23
C ASP A 481 21.01 9.71 23.22
N PRO A 482 20.30 8.66 22.79
CA PRO A 482 19.92 7.54 23.65
C PRO A 482 21.13 6.69 24.11
N LEU A 483 22.31 6.90 23.55
CA LEU A 483 23.54 6.17 23.84
C LEU A 483 23.37 4.66 23.60
N PHE A 484 22.87 4.29 22.45
CA PHE A 484 22.84 2.89 22.01
C PHE A 484 24.27 2.30 21.91
N VAL A 485 24.40 1.00 22.14
CA VAL A 485 25.70 0.31 22.10
C VAL A 485 26.32 0.42 20.70
N ASP A 486 25.60 -0.01 19.67
CA ASP A 486 26.00 0.15 18.26
C ASP A 486 24.77 0.23 17.31
N PRO A 487 24.19 1.41 17.14
CA PRO A 487 23.02 1.57 16.29
C PRO A 487 23.29 1.31 14.79
N LYS A 488 24.55 1.37 14.34
CA LYS A 488 24.93 1.03 12.97
C LYS A 488 24.84 -0.48 12.73
N ALA A 489 25.22 -1.28 13.72
CA ALA A 489 25.05 -2.73 13.72
C ALA A 489 23.64 -3.17 14.16
N ARG A 490 22.70 -2.22 14.39
CA ARG A 490 21.35 -2.48 14.89
C ARG A 490 21.32 -3.03 16.31
N ASP A 491 22.34 -2.76 17.10
CA ASP A 491 22.36 -3.02 18.53
C ASP A 491 21.80 -1.81 19.30
N PHE A 492 20.51 -1.88 19.57
CA PHE A 492 19.76 -0.84 20.28
C PHE A 492 19.75 -1.03 21.80
N ARG A 493 20.62 -1.87 22.36
CA ARG A 493 20.83 -1.93 23.81
C ARG A 493 21.37 -0.59 24.31
N LEU A 494 20.91 -0.15 25.49
CA LEU A 494 21.34 1.11 26.07
C LEU A 494 22.64 0.95 26.87
N LYS A 495 23.50 1.98 26.84
CA LYS A 495 24.59 2.11 27.81
C LYS A 495 24.05 2.54 29.18
N PRO A 496 24.73 2.22 30.30
CA PRO A 496 24.23 2.49 31.66
C PRO A 496 23.90 3.96 31.95
N ASP A 497 24.55 4.89 31.28
CA ASP A 497 24.37 6.34 31.42
C ASP A 497 23.36 6.94 30.44
N SER A 498 22.61 6.12 29.76
CA SER A 498 21.55 6.56 28.83
C SER A 498 20.55 7.50 29.52
N PRO A 499 20.22 8.66 28.89
CA PRO A 499 19.21 9.58 29.40
C PRO A 499 17.79 8.97 29.39
N ALA A 500 17.55 7.89 28.66
CA ALA A 500 16.27 7.19 28.61
C ALA A 500 15.86 6.65 29.99
N HIS A 501 16.80 6.15 30.78
CA HIS A 501 16.53 5.62 32.13
C HIS A 501 15.94 6.68 33.08
N ALA A 502 16.40 7.93 32.97
CA ALA A 502 15.84 9.04 33.75
C ALA A 502 14.39 9.42 33.35
N LEU A 503 13.93 9.00 32.16
CA LEU A 503 12.55 9.15 31.69
C LEU A 503 11.66 7.97 32.11
N GLY A 504 12.25 6.93 32.71
CA GLY A 504 11.57 5.71 33.13
C GLY A 504 11.48 4.64 32.04
N PHE A 505 12.29 4.76 30.98
CA PHE A 505 12.47 3.71 29.98
C PHE A 505 13.16 2.50 30.63
N GLN A 506 12.68 1.32 30.34
CA GLN A 506 13.23 0.05 30.80
C GLN A 506 13.94 -0.67 29.63
N ASP A 507 15.11 -1.25 29.91
CA ASP A 507 15.85 -2.00 28.89
C ASP A 507 14.99 -3.14 28.33
N ILE A 508 14.99 -3.28 27.01
CA ILE A 508 14.22 -4.33 26.32
C ILE A 508 15.11 -5.55 26.13
N ASP A 509 14.72 -6.66 26.73
CA ASP A 509 15.40 -7.94 26.56
C ASP A 509 14.95 -8.63 25.26
N THR A 510 15.85 -8.72 24.29
CA THR A 510 15.61 -9.37 23.02
C THR A 510 16.11 -10.82 22.96
N SER A 511 16.65 -11.36 24.07
CA SER A 511 17.26 -12.69 24.09
C SER A 511 16.30 -13.84 23.80
N GLN A 512 14.99 -13.58 23.94
CA GLN A 512 13.92 -14.55 23.67
C GLN A 512 13.15 -14.24 22.37
N VAL A 513 13.58 -13.25 21.59
CA VAL A 513 12.91 -12.88 20.34
C VAL A 513 13.25 -13.86 19.22
N GLY A 514 12.24 -14.22 18.45
CA GLY A 514 12.37 -15.20 17.37
C GLY A 514 12.35 -16.63 17.88
N ARG A 515 12.80 -17.54 17.03
CA ARG A 515 12.74 -18.98 17.33
C ARG A 515 13.64 -19.36 18.49
N LEU A 516 13.09 -20.06 19.44
CA LEU A 516 13.82 -20.67 20.54
C LEU A 516 14.63 -21.89 20.05
N PRO A 517 15.67 -22.31 20.78
CA PRO A 517 16.40 -23.51 20.44
C PRO A 517 15.50 -24.72 20.23
N ARG A 518 15.68 -25.43 19.12
CA ARG A 518 14.91 -26.61 18.73
C ARG A 518 15.65 -27.89 19.12
N PRO A 519 14.97 -29.01 19.26
CA PRO A 519 15.62 -30.30 19.36
C PRO A 519 16.58 -30.52 18.17
N ALA A 520 17.78 -31.01 18.42
CA ALA A 520 18.85 -31.18 17.42
C ALA A 520 18.50 -32.12 16.24
N GLU A 521 17.39 -32.82 16.34
CA GLU A 521 16.89 -33.76 15.34
C GLU A 521 16.15 -33.10 14.16
N LEU A 522 15.82 -31.80 14.30
CA LEU A 522 15.13 -31.04 13.24
C LEU A 522 16.15 -30.17 12.52
N PRO A 523 16.42 -30.40 11.21
CA PRO A 523 17.32 -29.55 10.46
C PRO A 523 16.81 -28.11 10.46
N GLU A 524 17.70 -27.17 10.72
CA GLU A 524 17.41 -25.74 10.65
C GLU A 524 17.81 -25.26 9.27
N GLU A 525 16.82 -24.71 8.53
CA GLU A 525 17.10 -24.05 7.25
C GLU A 525 17.19 -22.53 7.52
N PRO A 526 18.39 -21.95 7.53
CA PRO A 526 18.55 -20.53 7.78
C PRO A 526 18.01 -19.74 6.60
N LEU A 527 17.29 -18.64 6.87
CA LEU A 527 16.88 -17.71 5.84
C LEU A 527 18.11 -17.07 5.19
N ALA A 528 18.15 -17.05 3.87
CA ALA A 528 19.20 -16.37 3.14
C ALA A 528 19.17 -14.87 3.45
N PRO A 529 20.31 -14.23 3.76
CA PRO A 529 20.38 -12.79 3.96
C PRO A 529 19.85 -12.04 2.75
N ARG A 530 19.00 -11.03 2.98
CA ARG A 530 18.49 -10.14 1.92
C ARG A 530 18.83 -8.70 2.22
N ALA A 531 19.08 -7.94 1.17
CA ALA A 531 19.21 -6.50 1.31
C ALA A 531 17.82 -5.87 1.51
N PHE A 532 17.76 -4.81 2.31
CA PHE A 532 16.57 -3.96 2.36
C PHE A 532 16.39 -3.32 0.98
N PRO A 533 15.27 -3.52 0.28
CA PRO A 533 15.11 -3.05 -1.09
C PRO A 533 15.24 -1.54 -1.18
N GLU A 534 15.91 -1.07 -2.20
CA GLU A 534 15.77 0.34 -2.58
C GLU A 534 14.33 0.57 -3.06
N LYS A 535 13.77 1.71 -2.71
CA LYS A 535 12.40 2.06 -3.12
C LYS A 535 12.40 2.24 -4.64
N ALA A 536 11.57 1.48 -5.33
CA ALA A 536 11.38 1.67 -6.76
C ALA A 536 10.84 3.09 -7.01
N ALA A 537 11.48 3.82 -7.91
CA ALA A 537 10.95 5.12 -8.31
C ALA A 537 9.54 4.94 -8.90
N PRO A 538 8.57 5.82 -8.57
CA PRO A 538 7.27 5.81 -9.20
C PRO A 538 7.36 5.85 -10.72
N ALA A 539 6.40 5.23 -11.41
CA ALA A 539 6.36 5.29 -12.87
C ALA A 539 6.25 6.75 -13.32
N GLN A 540 7.09 7.14 -14.25
CA GLN A 540 7.02 8.45 -14.88
C GLN A 540 6.06 8.37 -16.06
N ILE A 541 5.04 9.23 -16.09
CA ILE A 541 3.96 9.20 -17.07
C ILE A 541 3.86 10.58 -17.71
N GLU A 542 3.98 10.66 -19.01
CA GLU A 542 3.63 11.85 -19.78
C GLU A 542 2.11 11.91 -19.95
N ILE A 543 1.56 13.11 -20.02
CA ILE A 543 0.12 13.35 -20.17
C ILE A 543 -0.11 13.97 -21.54
N ASP A 544 -1.09 13.45 -22.27
CA ASP A 544 -1.58 14.00 -23.54
C ASP A 544 -3.08 13.69 -23.62
N GLU A 545 -3.91 14.67 -23.21
CA GLU A 545 -5.37 14.55 -23.11
C GLU A 545 -6.03 15.68 -23.88
N ASP A 546 -6.70 15.33 -24.97
CA ASP A 546 -7.49 16.24 -25.82
C ASP A 546 -8.99 16.00 -25.74
N MET A 547 -9.43 15.02 -24.91
CA MET A 547 -10.81 14.60 -24.66
C MET A 547 -11.60 14.08 -25.89
N GLU A 548 -11.03 14.04 -27.09
CA GLU A 548 -11.74 13.73 -28.34
C GLU A 548 -12.26 12.29 -28.42
N ASP A 549 -11.55 11.36 -27.78
CA ASP A 549 -11.92 9.94 -27.71
C ASP A 549 -12.94 9.61 -26.60
N LEU A 550 -13.42 10.63 -25.84
CA LEU A 550 -14.33 10.44 -24.72
C LEU A 550 -15.76 10.85 -25.07
N ALA A 551 -16.74 10.18 -24.47
CA ALA A 551 -18.13 10.56 -24.65
C ALA A 551 -18.50 11.78 -23.75
N VAL A 552 -19.40 12.61 -24.24
CA VAL A 552 -19.92 13.76 -23.50
C VAL A 552 -20.58 13.29 -22.20
N GLY A 553 -20.28 13.95 -21.09
CA GLY A 553 -20.74 13.61 -19.75
C GLY A 553 -19.85 12.63 -18.99
N GLU A 554 -18.83 12.07 -19.61
CA GLU A 554 -17.86 11.18 -18.94
C GLU A 554 -16.81 11.96 -18.15
N PRO A 555 -16.30 11.40 -17.02
CA PRO A 555 -15.13 11.91 -16.33
C PRO A 555 -13.83 11.46 -17.02
N LEU A 556 -12.70 12.12 -16.73
CA LEU A 556 -11.39 11.64 -17.15
C LEU A 556 -10.99 10.39 -16.37
N ALA A 557 -10.80 9.27 -17.08
CA ALA A 557 -10.44 8.00 -16.47
C ALA A 557 -8.99 7.95 -15.93
N ASN A 558 -8.09 8.78 -16.48
CA ASN A 558 -6.67 8.80 -16.12
C ASN A 558 -6.30 9.87 -15.08
N ALA A 559 -7.30 10.57 -14.52
CA ALA A 559 -7.13 11.56 -13.48
C ALA A 559 -7.89 11.17 -12.22
N VAL A 560 -7.42 11.65 -11.08
CA VAL A 560 -8.16 11.55 -9.81
C VAL A 560 -9.06 12.77 -9.69
N LEU A 561 -10.37 12.53 -9.53
CA LEU A 561 -11.37 13.58 -9.37
C LEU A 561 -11.85 13.66 -7.93
N SER A 562 -12.06 14.87 -7.45
CA SER A 562 -12.66 15.15 -6.14
C SER A 562 -13.87 16.06 -6.32
N GLU A 563 -15.05 15.49 -6.11
CA GLU A 563 -16.37 16.14 -6.24
C GLU A 563 -17.14 15.89 -4.95
N GLU A 564 -17.61 16.94 -4.26
CA GLU A 564 -18.30 16.78 -2.97
C GLU A 564 -19.82 16.56 -3.11
N ASN A 565 -20.40 17.01 -4.22
CA ASN A 565 -21.83 16.90 -4.48
C ASN A 565 -22.13 16.79 -5.99
N ALA A 566 -23.36 16.46 -6.33
CA ALA A 566 -23.78 16.27 -7.72
C ALA A 566 -23.89 17.57 -8.54
N GLU A 567 -23.80 18.74 -7.90
CA GLU A 567 -23.88 20.06 -8.55
C GLU A 567 -22.51 20.58 -8.95
N ALA A 568 -21.44 20.15 -8.26
CA ALA A 568 -20.06 20.49 -8.56
C ALA A 568 -19.38 19.31 -9.29
N THR A 569 -19.13 19.47 -10.59
CA THR A 569 -18.71 18.33 -11.44
C THR A 569 -17.61 18.69 -12.43
N ILE A 570 -16.86 17.68 -12.87
CA ILE A 570 -15.85 17.78 -13.93
C ILE A 570 -16.14 16.71 -14.98
N ARG A 571 -16.64 17.13 -16.17
CA ARG A 571 -17.08 16.21 -17.22
C ARG A 571 -16.67 16.68 -18.60
N VAL A 572 -16.52 15.71 -19.52
CA VAL A 572 -16.37 15.99 -20.95
C VAL A 572 -17.61 16.69 -21.49
N SER A 573 -17.43 17.75 -22.26
CA SER A 573 -18.49 18.61 -22.80
C SER A 573 -18.23 18.91 -24.28
N ASP A 574 -19.29 19.01 -25.06
CA ASP A 574 -19.31 19.46 -26.46
C ASP A 574 -19.83 20.91 -26.61
N GLU A 575 -20.01 21.62 -25.51
CA GLU A 575 -20.50 23.02 -25.53
C GLU A 575 -19.50 23.99 -26.18
N THR A 576 -18.21 23.76 -25.95
CA THR A 576 -17.11 24.56 -26.52
C THR A 576 -15.82 23.77 -26.44
N ALA A 577 -14.88 23.95 -27.37
CA ALA A 577 -13.56 23.35 -27.37
C ALA A 577 -12.52 24.33 -27.90
N ALA A 578 -11.29 24.25 -27.46
CA ALA A 578 -10.16 25.03 -28.02
C ALA A 578 -9.71 24.41 -29.35
N SER A 579 -9.73 23.09 -29.43
CA SER A 579 -9.53 22.32 -30.65
C SER A 579 -10.48 21.15 -30.70
N GLY A 580 -10.74 20.59 -31.88
CA GLY A 580 -11.64 19.41 -32.00
C GLY A 580 -13.10 19.75 -31.69
N LYS A 581 -13.73 18.93 -30.84
CA LYS A 581 -15.17 19.03 -30.50
C LYS A 581 -15.43 18.97 -29.00
N HIS A 582 -14.52 18.45 -28.22
CA HIS A 582 -14.72 18.19 -26.80
C HIS A 582 -13.73 18.98 -25.95
N SER A 583 -14.13 19.33 -24.75
CA SER A 583 -13.28 19.87 -23.70
C SER A 583 -13.75 19.38 -22.34
N LEU A 584 -13.00 19.62 -21.29
CA LEU A 584 -13.34 19.26 -19.94
C LEU A 584 -14.03 20.44 -19.22
N LYS A 585 -15.31 20.32 -18.92
CA LYS A 585 -16.12 21.33 -18.22
C LYS A 585 -16.03 21.16 -16.72
N PHE A 586 -15.63 22.21 -16.02
CA PHE A 586 -15.71 22.35 -14.57
C PHE A 586 -16.96 23.17 -14.21
N ILE A 587 -17.79 22.63 -13.34
CA ILE A 587 -18.90 23.33 -12.72
C ILE A 587 -18.60 23.43 -11.24
N ASP A 588 -18.37 24.65 -10.75
CA ASP A 588 -18.28 24.95 -9.33
C ASP A 588 -19.66 25.27 -8.77
N ALA A 589 -19.92 24.89 -7.52
CA ALA A 589 -21.21 25.08 -6.85
C ALA A 589 -20.99 25.69 -5.47
N ALA A 590 -21.98 26.45 -4.99
CA ALA A 590 -21.93 27.01 -3.65
C ALA A 590 -22.06 25.94 -2.56
N GLY A 591 -21.49 26.22 -1.37
CA GLY A 591 -21.68 25.41 -0.17
C GLY A 591 -20.84 24.15 -0.06
N GLN A 592 -19.77 24.04 -0.83
CA GLN A 592 -18.77 22.98 -0.66
C GLN A 592 -17.98 23.15 0.63
N LYS A 593 -17.56 22.04 1.24
CA LYS A 593 -16.74 22.04 2.47
C LYS A 593 -15.34 22.58 2.22
N ALA A 594 -14.78 22.26 1.07
CA ALA A 594 -13.47 22.71 0.66
C ALA A 594 -13.59 23.68 -0.53
N ASN A 595 -13.04 24.88 -0.40
CA ASN A 595 -13.03 25.91 -1.44
C ASN A 595 -12.13 25.60 -2.66
N TYR A 596 -11.47 24.44 -2.65
CA TYR A 596 -10.68 23.88 -3.75
C TYR A 596 -11.35 22.69 -4.44
N ASN A 597 -12.64 22.50 -4.26
CA ASN A 597 -13.47 21.52 -4.98
C ASN A 597 -14.44 22.22 -5.93
N PRO A 598 -14.76 21.61 -7.10
CA PRO A 598 -14.20 20.36 -7.60
C PRO A 598 -12.79 20.54 -8.13
N HIS A 599 -11.99 19.48 -8.01
CA HIS A 599 -10.65 19.45 -8.60
C HIS A 599 -10.33 18.10 -9.22
N LEU A 600 -9.35 18.09 -10.11
CA LEU A 600 -8.73 16.88 -10.61
C LEU A 600 -7.22 16.99 -10.57
N TYR A 601 -6.54 15.86 -10.47
CA TYR A 601 -5.10 15.80 -10.67
C TYR A 601 -4.65 14.53 -11.38
N PHE A 602 -3.58 14.69 -12.16
CA PHE A 602 -2.82 13.56 -12.72
C PHE A 602 -1.60 13.28 -11.84
N GLN A 603 -1.08 12.05 -11.91
CA GLN A 603 0.11 11.62 -11.14
C GLN A 603 1.29 11.29 -12.08
N PRO A 604 1.92 12.29 -12.70
CA PRO A 604 2.95 12.07 -13.71
C PRO A 604 4.28 11.59 -13.15
N ASN A 605 4.63 11.90 -11.91
CA ASN A 605 5.89 11.55 -11.24
C ASN A 605 7.15 11.97 -12.03
N LEU A 606 7.11 13.09 -12.73
CA LEU A 606 8.22 13.60 -13.52
C LEU A 606 9.17 14.39 -12.61
N GLY A 607 10.41 13.94 -12.43
CA GLY A 607 11.37 14.48 -11.46
C GLY A 607 12.74 14.81 -12.05
N SER A 608 12.90 14.89 -13.37
CA SER A 608 14.20 15.26 -13.97
C SER A 608 14.06 15.79 -15.37
N GLY A 609 14.99 16.65 -15.75
CA GLY A 609 15.05 17.27 -17.09
C GLY A 609 14.15 18.50 -17.22
N THR A 610 14.05 19.03 -18.43
CA THR A 610 13.16 20.15 -18.75
C THR A 610 11.79 19.60 -19.09
N ILE A 611 10.78 20.03 -18.34
CA ILE A 611 9.39 19.61 -18.50
C ILE A 611 8.62 20.75 -19.17
N GLU A 612 7.84 20.39 -20.17
CA GLU A 612 6.90 21.28 -20.88
C GLU A 612 5.49 20.88 -20.49
N GLY A 613 4.71 21.82 -19.96
CA GLY A 613 3.29 21.69 -19.70
C GLY A 613 2.49 22.62 -20.62
N HIS A 614 1.39 22.15 -21.15
CA HIS A 614 0.45 22.94 -21.95
C HIS A 614 -0.98 22.65 -21.52
N PHE A 615 -1.84 23.65 -21.58
CA PHE A 615 -3.29 23.53 -21.53
C PHE A 615 -3.95 24.77 -22.10
N ASP A 616 -5.15 24.61 -22.63
CA ASP A 616 -6.04 25.70 -23.00
C ASP A 616 -7.11 25.86 -21.93
N LEU A 617 -7.42 27.11 -21.56
CA LEU A 617 -8.42 27.44 -20.55
C LEU A 617 -9.40 28.49 -21.08
N ARG A 618 -10.68 28.29 -20.83
CA ARG A 618 -11.75 29.26 -21.04
C ARG A 618 -12.48 29.50 -19.72
N LEU A 619 -12.37 30.71 -19.19
CA LEU A 619 -13.03 31.14 -17.97
C LEU A 619 -14.35 31.85 -18.28
N GLU A 620 -15.46 31.40 -17.72
CA GLU A 620 -16.71 32.16 -17.76
C GLU A 620 -16.72 33.23 -16.63
N PRO A 621 -17.50 34.30 -16.78
CA PRO A 621 -17.58 35.35 -15.76
C PRO A 621 -17.94 34.80 -14.35
N GLY A 622 -17.18 35.23 -13.33
CA GLY A 622 -17.34 34.80 -11.95
C GLY A 622 -16.52 33.60 -11.52
N MET A 623 -15.92 32.89 -12.47
CA MET A 623 -15.09 31.72 -12.16
C MET A 623 -13.70 32.13 -11.65
N SER A 624 -13.25 31.46 -10.60
CA SER A 624 -11.86 31.46 -10.15
C SER A 624 -11.29 30.06 -10.32
N PHE A 625 -10.03 30.00 -10.77
CA PHE A 625 -9.39 28.74 -11.15
C PHE A 625 -7.89 28.77 -10.86
N TYR A 626 -7.28 27.64 -10.50
CA TYR A 626 -5.83 27.53 -10.49
C TYR A 626 -5.36 26.16 -10.98
N THR A 627 -4.13 26.14 -11.50
CA THR A 627 -3.38 24.92 -11.79
C THR A 627 -2.04 24.97 -11.08
N GLU A 628 -1.58 23.82 -10.61
CA GLU A 628 -0.37 23.70 -9.80
C GLU A 628 0.38 22.41 -10.10
N TRP A 629 1.71 22.53 -10.24
CA TRP A 629 2.60 21.38 -10.15
C TRP A 629 2.97 21.18 -8.68
N ARG A 630 2.68 20.03 -8.09
CA ARG A 630 2.81 19.79 -6.66
C ARG A 630 3.60 18.51 -6.38
N ASP A 631 4.45 18.53 -5.36
CA ASP A 631 5.02 17.31 -4.80
C ASP A 631 4.11 16.69 -3.72
N VAL A 632 4.51 15.53 -3.17
CA VAL A 632 3.78 14.83 -2.09
C VAL A 632 4.60 14.77 -0.81
N THR A 633 5.50 15.71 -0.57
CA THR A 633 6.21 15.83 0.70
C THR A 633 5.24 16.24 1.83
N VAL A 634 5.57 15.95 3.07
CA VAL A 634 4.69 16.16 4.25
C VAL A 634 4.18 17.60 4.40
N PHE A 635 4.92 18.56 3.90
CA PHE A 635 4.46 19.91 3.61
C PHE A 635 4.71 20.12 2.13
N TYR A 636 3.70 19.75 1.30
CA TYR A 636 3.86 19.77 -0.14
C TYR A 636 4.48 21.07 -0.64
N ARG A 637 5.38 20.96 -1.59
CA ARG A 637 6.01 22.10 -2.24
C ARG A 637 5.31 22.38 -3.54
N SER A 638 5.06 23.65 -3.77
CA SER A 638 4.46 24.13 -5.00
C SER A 638 5.55 24.44 -6.02
N GLY A 639 5.47 23.82 -7.17
CA GLY A 639 6.18 24.19 -8.38
C GLY A 639 5.51 25.37 -9.08
N PRO A 640 5.47 25.40 -10.42
CA PRO A 640 4.68 26.37 -11.16
C PRO A 640 3.21 26.37 -10.72
N LEU A 641 2.74 27.54 -10.27
CA LEU A 641 1.37 27.80 -9.86
C LEU A 641 0.84 28.97 -10.67
N LEU A 642 -0.24 28.76 -11.40
CA LEU A 642 -1.00 29.79 -12.11
C LEU A 642 -2.37 29.91 -11.44
N ARG A 643 -2.73 31.14 -11.03
CA ARG A 643 -4.03 31.41 -10.41
C ARG A 643 -4.76 32.47 -11.19
N MET A 644 -6.01 32.23 -11.52
CA MET A 644 -6.89 33.13 -12.27
C MET A 644 -8.11 33.47 -11.41
N ARG A 645 -8.20 34.73 -10.99
CA ARG A 645 -9.30 35.25 -10.19
C ARG A 645 -9.97 36.41 -10.89
N ASN A 646 -11.26 36.30 -11.19
CA ASN A 646 -12.02 37.32 -11.91
C ASN A 646 -11.34 37.80 -13.22
N GLY A 647 -10.73 36.85 -13.95
CA GLY A 647 -10.01 37.17 -15.17
C GLY A 647 -8.61 37.75 -14.98
N VAL A 648 -8.09 37.88 -13.77
CA VAL A 648 -6.71 38.35 -13.50
C VAL A 648 -5.79 37.13 -13.32
N LEU A 649 -4.73 37.08 -14.13
CA LEU A 649 -3.69 36.05 -14.03
C LEU A 649 -2.61 36.44 -13.02
N GLU A 650 -2.40 35.57 -12.04
CA GLU A 650 -1.30 35.64 -11.08
C GLU A 650 -0.36 34.44 -11.24
N ALA A 651 0.94 34.67 -11.27
CA ALA A 651 1.94 33.61 -11.32
C ALA A 651 3.29 34.09 -10.74
N GLY A 652 4.07 33.18 -10.12
CA GLY A 652 5.35 33.53 -9.48
C GLY A 652 5.21 34.64 -8.41
N GLY A 653 4.06 34.70 -7.72
CA GLY A 653 3.76 35.70 -6.71
C GLY A 653 3.49 37.12 -7.26
N LYS A 654 3.18 37.25 -8.55
CA LYS A 654 2.94 38.52 -9.22
C LYS A 654 1.66 38.50 -10.04
N VAL A 655 0.95 39.62 -10.11
CA VAL A 655 -0.10 39.85 -11.12
C VAL A 655 0.60 40.08 -12.46
N LEU A 656 0.23 39.32 -13.48
CA LEU A 656 0.86 39.37 -14.80
C LEU A 656 0.03 40.14 -15.82
N MET A 657 -1.27 39.81 -15.93
CA MET A 657 -2.13 40.39 -16.93
C MET A 657 -3.61 40.07 -16.68
N ASP A 658 -4.50 40.80 -17.38
CA ASP A 658 -5.91 40.44 -17.48
C ASP A 658 -6.11 39.44 -18.63
N LEU A 659 -7.02 38.45 -18.40
CA LEU A 659 -7.44 37.46 -19.37
C LEU A 659 -8.87 37.77 -19.88
N PRO A 660 -9.15 37.56 -21.19
CA PRO A 660 -10.50 37.65 -21.69
C PRO A 660 -11.39 36.58 -21.13
N LEU A 661 -12.57 36.96 -20.64
CA LEU A 661 -13.59 35.98 -20.16
C LEU A 661 -14.41 35.48 -21.35
N GLY A 662 -14.79 34.20 -21.31
CA GLY A 662 -15.56 33.55 -22.37
C GLY A 662 -14.78 33.27 -23.65
N GLU A 663 -13.44 33.37 -23.61
CA GLU A 663 -12.56 33.08 -24.75
C GLU A 663 -11.49 32.04 -24.35
N TRP A 664 -10.98 31.28 -25.32
CA TRP A 664 -9.92 30.33 -25.11
C TRP A 664 -8.55 30.99 -25.05
N VAL A 665 -7.77 30.71 -24.01
CA VAL A 665 -6.41 31.21 -23.77
C VAL A 665 -5.47 30.02 -23.60
N GLY A 666 -4.38 29.97 -24.35
CA GLY A 666 -3.36 28.94 -24.25
C GLY A 666 -2.27 29.30 -23.24
N PHE A 667 -1.82 28.31 -22.48
CA PHE A 667 -0.75 28.44 -21.48
C PHE A 667 0.33 27.40 -21.74
N ASP A 668 1.57 27.84 -21.89
CA ASP A 668 2.74 26.97 -21.98
C ASP A 668 3.68 27.26 -20.81
N ILE A 669 4.05 26.20 -20.08
CA ILE A 669 4.91 26.26 -18.89
C ILE A 669 6.17 25.46 -19.19
N VAL A 670 7.35 26.03 -18.93
CA VAL A 670 8.63 25.32 -19.08
C VAL A 670 9.43 25.44 -17.79
N ALA A 671 9.75 24.31 -17.16
CA ALA A 671 10.56 24.27 -15.94
C ALA A 671 11.58 23.14 -15.98
N THR A 672 12.78 23.37 -15.43
CA THR A 672 13.77 22.30 -15.25
C THR A 672 13.66 21.75 -13.83
N LEU A 673 13.54 20.42 -13.71
CA LEU A 673 13.31 19.70 -12.45
C LEU A 673 14.49 18.78 -12.07
N GLY A 674 14.44 18.26 -10.86
CA GLY A 674 15.45 17.34 -10.31
C GLY A 674 16.69 18.09 -9.79
N GLU A 675 17.87 17.50 -9.94
CA GLU A 675 19.13 18.07 -9.45
C GLU A 675 19.48 19.42 -10.07
N HIS A 676 18.98 19.69 -11.28
CA HIS A 676 19.23 20.93 -12.01
C HIS A 676 18.08 21.95 -11.89
N ALA A 677 17.15 21.73 -10.99
CA ALA A 677 16.04 22.66 -10.75
C ALA A 677 16.56 24.05 -10.31
N THR A 678 16.08 25.08 -10.95
CA THR A 678 16.53 26.47 -10.71
C THR A 678 15.63 27.25 -9.76
N GLY A 679 14.45 26.68 -9.38
CA GLY A 679 13.39 27.39 -8.66
C GLY A 679 12.66 28.43 -9.54
N MET A 680 12.84 28.35 -10.86
CA MET A 680 12.25 29.29 -11.84
C MET A 680 11.61 28.51 -13.00
N TYR A 681 10.62 29.14 -13.63
CA TYR A 681 9.95 28.63 -14.82
C TYR A 681 9.63 29.76 -15.79
N ASP A 682 9.47 29.46 -17.04
CA ASP A 682 9.00 30.35 -18.06
C ASP A 682 7.53 30.03 -18.37
N LEU A 683 6.73 31.09 -18.52
CA LEU A 683 5.32 31.01 -18.88
C LEU A 683 5.10 31.76 -20.18
N THR A 684 4.42 31.14 -21.13
CA THR A 684 3.90 31.78 -22.34
C THR A 684 2.38 31.75 -22.30
N VAL A 685 1.75 32.91 -22.55
CA VAL A 685 0.28 33.07 -22.61
C VAL A 685 -0.11 33.50 -24.01
N THR A 686 -1.00 32.74 -24.63
CA THR A 686 -1.51 33.04 -25.99
C THR A 686 -2.96 33.47 -25.93
N LEU A 687 -3.23 34.72 -26.19
CA LEU A 687 -4.58 35.27 -26.29
C LEU A 687 -5.15 35.08 -27.69
N PRO A 688 -6.50 35.03 -27.84
CA PRO A 688 -7.16 34.89 -29.14
C PRO A 688 -6.73 35.97 -30.11
N GLY A 689 -6.16 35.55 -31.26
CA GLY A 689 -5.75 36.49 -32.32
C GLY A 689 -4.56 37.39 -32.01
N GLU A 690 -3.89 37.22 -30.88
CA GLU A 690 -2.70 37.97 -30.48
C GLU A 690 -1.43 37.10 -30.56
N PRO A 691 -0.24 37.69 -30.73
CA PRO A 691 1.01 36.96 -30.60
C PRO A 691 1.23 36.51 -29.15
N PRO A 692 1.91 35.37 -28.93
CA PRO A 692 2.23 34.88 -27.60
C PRO A 692 2.96 35.90 -26.73
N ARG A 693 2.62 36.02 -25.47
CA ARG A 693 3.27 36.86 -24.46
C ARG A 693 4.12 36.00 -23.54
N GLU A 694 5.40 36.33 -23.44
CA GLU A 694 6.36 35.57 -22.66
C GLU A 694 6.62 36.21 -21.29
N PHE A 695 6.65 35.41 -20.23
CA PHE A 695 6.99 35.82 -18.86
C PHE A 695 8.11 34.90 -18.34
N PRO A 696 9.38 35.24 -18.64
CA PRO A 696 10.49 34.37 -18.24
C PRO A 696 10.88 34.57 -16.77
N GLY A 697 11.42 33.49 -16.16
CA GLY A 697 12.04 33.55 -14.83
C GLY A 697 11.05 33.79 -13.69
N LEU A 698 9.83 33.32 -13.80
CA LEU A 698 8.87 33.28 -12.68
C LEU A 698 9.35 32.25 -11.62
N THR A 699 9.15 32.59 -10.36
CA THR A 699 9.67 31.77 -9.25
C THR A 699 8.64 30.74 -8.71
N TYR A 700 9.15 29.61 -8.26
CA TYR A 700 8.42 28.62 -7.48
C TYR A 700 9.26 28.21 -6.25
N ASP A 701 8.74 27.30 -5.38
CA ASP A 701 9.46 26.84 -4.20
C ASP A 701 10.84 26.26 -4.61
N PRO A 702 11.96 26.81 -4.15
CA PRO A 702 13.30 26.43 -4.58
C PRO A 702 13.68 24.99 -4.22
N GLU A 703 12.91 24.34 -3.37
CA GLU A 703 13.12 22.92 -2.99
C GLU A 703 12.20 21.97 -3.75
N PHE A 704 11.27 22.44 -4.57
CA PHE A 704 10.44 21.61 -5.44
C PHE A 704 11.30 20.89 -6.49
N ARG A 705 11.14 19.56 -6.65
CA ARG A 705 11.95 18.72 -7.55
C ARG A 705 11.16 17.82 -8.47
N VAL A 706 9.96 17.41 -8.08
CA VAL A 706 9.20 16.36 -8.75
C VAL A 706 7.74 16.77 -8.87
N ILE A 707 7.16 16.61 -10.04
CA ILE A 707 5.71 16.75 -10.26
C ILE A 707 5.06 15.43 -9.89
N HIS A 708 4.62 15.28 -8.65
CA HIS A 708 3.78 14.14 -8.26
C HIS A 708 2.34 14.37 -8.70
N TRP A 709 1.85 15.61 -8.60
CA TRP A 709 0.52 16.00 -9.03
C TRP A 709 0.58 17.15 -10.02
N LEU A 710 -0.10 16.99 -11.16
CA LEU A 710 -0.53 18.07 -12.03
C LEU A 710 -1.99 18.34 -11.71
N LEU A 711 -2.25 19.43 -11.01
CA LEU A 711 -3.54 19.78 -10.41
C LEU A 711 -4.29 20.84 -11.21
N PHE A 712 -5.59 20.67 -11.38
CA PHE A 712 -6.53 21.64 -11.94
C PHE A 712 -7.72 21.79 -10.97
N THR A 713 -8.00 23.02 -10.53
CA THR A 713 -8.90 23.27 -9.41
C THR A 713 -9.83 24.46 -9.70
N ALA A 714 -11.10 24.25 -9.51
CA ALA A 714 -12.04 25.35 -9.31
C ALA A 714 -11.81 25.94 -7.90
N GLU A 715 -11.64 27.27 -7.80
CA GLU A 715 -11.37 27.93 -6.53
C GLU A 715 -12.47 28.98 -6.26
N GLY A 716 -13.39 28.68 -5.36
CA GLY A 716 -14.41 29.65 -5.05
C GLY A 716 -15.41 29.17 -4.00
N THR A 717 -16.31 30.07 -3.63
CA THR A 717 -17.46 29.78 -2.79
C THR A 717 -18.78 30.09 -3.52
N GLU A 718 -18.67 30.59 -4.75
CA GLU A 718 -19.80 30.99 -5.60
C GLU A 718 -19.82 30.12 -6.86
N PRO A 719 -21.00 29.87 -7.44
CA PRO A 719 -21.12 29.07 -8.65
C PRO A 719 -20.33 29.67 -9.82
N GLY A 720 -19.60 28.83 -10.55
CA GLY A 720 -18.79 29.23 -11.68
C GLY A 720 -18.61 28.10 -12.69
N VAL A 721 -18.21 28.44 -13.90
CA VAL A 721 -17.94 27.48 -14.97
C VAL A 721 -16.60 27.84 -15.65
N CYS A 722 -15.79 26.83 -15.94
CA CYS A 722 -14.70 26.96 -16.88
C CYS A 722 -14.53 25.69 -17.72
N TYR A 723 -13.73 25.81 -18.77
CA TYR A 723 -13.43 24.69 -19.66
C TYR A 723 -11.92 24.59 -19.82
N VAL A 724 -11.40 23.35 -19.78
CA VAL A 724 -9.99 23.04 -19.99
C VAL A 724 -9.88 22.09 -21.17
N ASP A 725 -8.88 22.30 -22.03
CA ASP A 725 -8.65 21.50 -23.21
C ASP A 725 -7.14 21.30 -23.45
N ASN A 726 -6.77 20.32 -24.29
CA ASN A 726 -5.39 20.09 -24.75
C ASN A 726 -4.36 19.98 -23.61
N ILE A 727 -4.67 19.21 -22.57
CA ILE A 727 -3.77 19.04 -21.40
C ILE A 727 -2.58 18.17 -21.80
N ARG A 728 -1.38 18.76 -21.77
CA ARG A 728 -0.13 18.06 -22.08
C ARG A 728 0.93 18.30 -21.02
N LEU A 729 1.64 17.24 -20.65
CA LEU A 729 2.83 17.36 -19.81
C LEU A 729 3.86 16.34 -20.30
N ARG A 730 4.99 16.81 -20.76
CA ARG A 730 6.02 15.96 -21.35
C ARG A 730 7.42 16.43 -21.03
N ARG A 731 8.38 15.54 -21.15
CA ARG A 731 9.80 15.89 -21.10
C ARG A 731 10.24 16.43 -22.45
N ARG A 732 10.94 17.54 -22.43
CA ARG A 732 11.60 18.08 -23.63
C ARG A 732 12.75 17.15 -24.01
N THR A 733 12.71 16.59 -25.23
CA THR A 733 13.75 15.70 -25.79
C THR A 733 15.00 16.48 -26.21
#